data_791739ebd1c6fa49cd4f94bef318f9c8
#
_entry.id   791739ebd1c6fa49cd4f94bef318f9c8
#
_cell.length_a   1.000
_cell.length_b   1.000
_cell.length_c   1.000
_cell.angle_alpha   90.00
_cell.angle_beta   90.00
_cell.angle_gamma   90.00
#
_symmetry.space_group_name_H-M   'P 1'
#
loop_
_entity.id
_entity.type
_entity.pdbx_description
1 polymer ?
#
loop_
_entity_poly.entity_id
_entity_poly.type
_entity_poly.pdbx_seq_one_letter_code
_entity_poly.pdbx_strand_id
1 'polypeptide(L)'
;MKIATQTVLFALIDRLREQAKRFNPALESAPIAILWTDEKREWEGVLPKIKEALPELFSLGAYKTDERTGPGVWLRMVADGHAAKIGAGETAILYLPGVGNGQLRTDLRGLKDDPQLAPLAELQYRGCFWRQENGKDWTLRAFLESKRGGLGLKVAGNQETAQALKAAMGKLLMQNLPALDAVTIDERYLNDLINPAPDETVLRWLTAPDAIQAEQGASWESFVANTKKRFGIDLAKGPVEVAQRILASKPGEAAHPLWEKYVAHWHSYPDAYEVFRGIAPPDLFQGAERYPRENDADEKRLADELLHAANLEPVAAVRAVLAAEEKHAARRNTLWAQQGHAPLTMALADLAVIAVAFLEPLAGGTPQEAASHYADSGWEIDASARSVMAIAQQTELEKPIYAVLEALYRRWLEKQAGGFQALVKKHGYPEWTLPEVADGTVVLFVDGLRFDLARELEAALHKDNGLDVALKPGFTSIPSVTSSGKVWVSPACKLVEGGNGGDFAPKLPKGAYTAEKLRKAMEPEGYAIVDTENPSFAYGKGWAEFPGDIDSDGHNKGLKLARAVTAHLDDLAKTIRRLLNAGWKQVWVVTDHGWLLLPGGLPKAELPAKLTETKWGRCAVLKDASGDQDFLVMSWSFDPAVRVALAPGISAFSSGREYDHGGLSLQESVVPFMRVQRNGPVAGQPRLLSVSWNTRKTICSVVATDAAGLAVGLERLGTAIGDAESFDADGKGRVVFEEVDDLLGEQIAVVLRRDGQKVAEERMNFGEIWNGA
;
A
#
# COMPACT_ATOMS: atom_id res chain seq x y z
N MET A 1 -29.22 -31.45 10.77
CA MET A 1 -29.69 -32.16 9.56
C MET A 1 -29.16 -31.38 8.35
N LYS A 2 -28.07 -31.80 7.74
CA LYS A 2 -27.56 -31.21 6.49
C LYS A 2 -28.53 -31.59 5.39
N ILE A 3 -29.29 -30.63 4.86
CA ILE A 3 -30.02 -30.80 3.60
C ILE A 3 -28.95 -31.09 2.55
N ALA A 4 -28.83 -32.31 2.07
CA ALA A 4 -27.98 -32.61 0.94
C ALA A 4 -28.43 -31.77 -0.23
N THR A 5 -27.58 -30.87 -0.73
CA THR A 5 -27.85 -29.97 -1.86
C THR A 5 -28.08 -30.87 -3.07
N GLN A 6 -29.33 -30.98 -3.53
CA GLN A 6 -29.73 -31.80 -4.67
C GLN A 6 -29.36 -31.01 -5.96
N THR A 7 -28.22 -31.35 -6.53
CA THR A 7 -27.79 -30.74 -7.79
C THR A 7 -28.44 -31.41 -9.01
N VAL A 8 -28.40 -30.73 -10.16
CA VAL A 8 -28.86 -31.28 -11.44
C VAL A 8 -28.10 -32.60 -11.74
N LEU A 9 -26.81 -32.68 -11.45
CA LEU A 9 -25.99 -33.90 -11.60
C LEU A 9 -26.48 -35.01 -10.70
N PHE A 10 -26.77 -34.71 -9.44
CA PHE A 10 -27.30 -35.70 -8.51
C PHE A 10 -28.63 -36.27 -9.01
N ALA A 11 -29.52 -35.40 -9.48
CA ALA A 11 -30.81 -35.83 -10.02
C ALA A 11 -30.67 -36.67 -11.32
N LEU A 12 -29.68 -36.30 -12.19
CA LEU A 12 -29.39 -37.12 -13.39
C LEU A 12 -28.93 -38.56 -13.00
N ILE A 13 -28.01 -38.66 -12.05
CA ILE A 13 -27.49 -39.91 -11.57
C ILE A 13 -28.62 -40.78 -10.97
N ASP A 14 -29.47 -40.16 -10.17
CA ASP A 14 -30.60 -40.82 -9.55
C ASP A 14 -31.58 -41.36 -10.61
N ARG A 15 -31.92 -40.58 -11.64
CA ARG A 15 -32.77 -41.02 -12.75
C ARG A 15 -32.15 -42.15 -13.58
N LEU A 16 -30.84 -42.10 -13.80
CA LEU A 16 -30.14 -43.18 -14.47
C LEU A 16 -30.21 -44.49 -13.66
N ARG A 17 -29.90 -44.44 -12.37
CA ARG A 17 -29.95 -45.62 -11.47
C ARG A 17 -31.35 -46.15 -11.26
N GLU A 18 -32.36 -45.31 -11.19
CA GLU A 18 -33.75 -45.73 -11.12
C GLU A 18 -34.22 -46.54 -12.35
N GLN A 19 -33.62 -46.33 -13.52
CA GLN A 19 -33.99 -47.03 -14.72
C GLN A 19 -33.75 -48.57 -14.59
N ALA A 20 -32.69 -48.99 -13.93
CA ALA A 20 -32.38 -50.40 -13.67
C ALA A 20 -33.43 -51.07 -12.78
N LYS A 21 -34.17 -50.31 -11.98
CA LYS A 21 -35.21 -50.79 -11.06
C LYS A 21 -36.59 -50.88 -11.67
N ARG A 22 -36.76 -50.37 -12.91
CA ARG A 22 -38.05 -50.36 -13.61
C ARG A 22 -38.29 -51.61 -14.42
N PHE A 23 -38.37 -52.74 -13.75
CA PHE A 23 -38.75 -54.04 -14.35
C PHE A 23 -39.71 -54.76 -13.42
N ASN A 24 -40.50 -55.67 -13.98
CA ASN A 24 -41.41 -56.52 -13.19
C ASN A 24 -40.72 -57.82 -12.80
N PRO A 25 -40.28 -57.98 -11.54
CA PRO A 25 -39.52 -59.18 -11.13
C PRO A 25 -40.31 -60.47 -11.21
N ALA A 26 -41.62 -60.40 -11.39
CA ALA A 26 -42.45 -61.63 -11.59
C ALA A 26 -42.44 -62.13 -13.05
N LEU A 27 -42.04 -61.27 -14.02
CA LEU A 27 -42.06 -61.56 -15.44
C LEU A 27 -40.74 -61.36 -16.13
N GLU A 28 -39.81 -60.58 -15.55
CA GLU A 28 -38.58 -60.16 -16.17
C GLU A 28 -37.37 -60.34 -15.24
N SER A 29 -36.22 -60.61 -15.80
CA SER A 29 -34.96 -60.61 -15.06
C SER A 29 -34.46 -59.18 -14.92
N ALA A 30 -33.70 -58.84 -13.85
CA ALA A 30 -33.08 -57.60 -13.67
C ALA A 30 -32.17 -57.26 -14.89
N PRO A 31 -32.19 -56.00 -15.41
CA PRO A 31 -31.36 -55.61 -16.55
C PRO A 31 -29.89 -55.67 -16.19
N ILE A 32 -29.07 -56.30 -17.04
CA ILE A 32 -27.62 -56.40 -16.86
C ILE A 32 -26.87 -55.12 -17.20
N ALA A 33 -27.50 -54.25 -18.03
CA ALA A 33 -26.95 -52.96 -18.40
C ALA A 33 -28.06 -51.92 -18.68
N ILE A 34 -27.77 -50.66 -18.46
CA ILE A 34 -28.57 -49.52 -18.92
C ILE A 34 -27.92 -48.97 -20.19
N LEU A 35 -28.67 -48.96 -21.29
CA LEU A 35 -28.23 -48.45 -22.60
C LEU A 35 -28.60 -46.94 -22.69
N TRP A 36 -27.60 -46.09 -22.66
CA TRP A 36 -27.75 -44.65 -22.83
C TRP A 36 -27.33 -44.24 -24.24
N THR A 37 -28.28 -44.17 -25.13
CA THR A 37 -28.12 -43.80 -26.53
C THR A 37 -28.13 -42.25 -26.65
N ASP A 38 -27.23 -41.70 -27.48
CA ASP A 38 -27.10 -40.26 -27.73
C ASP A 38 -26.69 -40.02 -29.20
N GLU A 39 -27.67 -40.13 -30.09
CA GLU A 39 -27.47 -40.02 -31.55
C GLU A 39 -26.78 -38.71 -31.95
N LYS A 40 -27.15 -37.59 -31.26
CA LYS A 40 -26.63 -36.24 -31.58
C LYS A 40 -25.39 -35.84 -30.80
N ARG A 41 -24.85 -36.72 -29.97
CA ARG A 41 -23.69 -36.47 -29.10
C ARG A 41 -23.85 -35.26 -28.20
N GLU A 42 -25.07 -34.98 -27.71
CA GLU A 42 -25.36 -33.82 -26.89
C GLU A 42 -24.73 -33.87 -25.48
N TRP A 43 -24.58 -35.10 -24.93
CA TRP A 43 -24.04 -35.34 -23.59
C TRP A 43 -22.51 -35.49 -23.58
N GLU A 44 -21.88 -35.68 -24.73
CA GLU A 44 -20.45 -36.01 -24.84
C GLU A 44 -19.55 -35.02 -24.11
N GLY A 45 -19.83 -33.70 -24.25
CA GLY A 45 -19.05 -32.63 -23.65
C GLY A 45 -19.07 -32.57 -22.12
N VAL A 46 -20.04 -33.21 -21.48
CA VAL A 46 -20.19 -33.27 -20.00
C VAL A 46 -19.93 -34.64 -19.42
N LEU A 47 -19.71 -35.64 -20.29
CA LEU A 47 -19.48 -37.02 -19.89
C LEU A 47 -18.33 -37.21 -18.88
N PRO A 48 -17.18 -36.54 -18.98
CA PRO A 48 -16.11 -36.67 -17.99
C PRO A 48 -16.59 -36.35 -16.57
N LYS A 49 -17.35 -35.27 -16.36
CA LYS A 49 -17.91 -34.91 -15.04
C LYS A 49 -18.93 -35.90 -14.53
N ILE A 50 -19.73 -36.47 -15.43
CA ILE A 50 -20.71 -37.49 -15.08
C ILE A 50 -19.97 -38.78 -14.66
N LYS A 51 -18.91 -39.16 -15.39
CA LYS A 51 -18.09 -40.35 -15.08
C LYS A 51 -17.39 -40.23 -13.72
N GLU A 52 -16.95 -39.02 -13.31
CA GLU A 52 -16.36 -38.79 -11.99
C GLU A 52 -17.33 -39.17 -10.86
N ALA A 53 -18.62 -38.83 -11.05
CA ALA A 53 -19.66 -39.07 -10.04
C ALA A 53 -20.38 -40.42 -10.18
N LEU A 54 -20.16 -41.13 -11.28
CA LEU A 54 -20.86 -42.37 -11.66
C LEU A 54 -19.84 -43.43 -12.08
N PRO A 55 -19.29 -44.22 -11.12
CA PRO A 55 -18.24 -45.21 -11.39
C PRO A 55 -18.66 -46.30 -12.34
N GLU A 56 -19.95 -46.66 -12.36
CA GLU A 56 -20.56 -47.67 -13.21
C GLU A 56 -20.85 -47.21 -14.66
N LEU A 57 -20.45 -45.99 -15.03
CA LEU A 57 -20.63 -45.46 -16.38
C LEU A 57 -19.42 -45.73 -17.26
N PHE A 58 -19.68 -46.43 -18.40
CA PHE A 58 -18.72 -46.75 -19.45
C PHE A 58 -19.18 -46.18 -20.78
N SER A 59 -18.27 -45.90 -21.70
CA SER A 59 -18.62 -45.28 -22.98
C SER A 59 -18.05 -46.03 -24.17
N LEU A 60 -18.83 -46.05 -25.27
CA LEU A 60 -18.37 -46.58 -26.57
C LEU A 60 -17.30 -45.67 -27.17
N GLY A 61 -16.17 -46.21 -27.62
CA GLY A 61 -15.10 -45.46 -28.23
C GLY A 61 -13.80 -46.26 -28.36
N ALA A 62 -12.69 -45.57 -28.45
CA ALA A 62 -11.35 -46.17 -28.45
C ALA A 62 -11.09 -46.95 -27.13
N TYR A 63 -10.27 -47.99 -27.19
CA TYR A 63 -9.95 -48.79 -26.02
C TYR A 63 -9.01 -48.06 -25.06
N LYS A 64 -9.57 -47.52 -23.99
CA LYS A 64 -8.90 -46.81 -22.89
C LYS A 64 -9.57 -47.15 -21.58
N THR A 65 -9.07 -48.13 -20.90
CA THR A 65 -9.69 -48.70 -19.67
C THR A 65 -9.65 -47.74 -18.49
N ASP A 66 -8.62 -46.90 -18.39
CA ASP A 66 -8.45 -45.83 -17.41
C ASP A 66 -9.52 -44.74 -17.57
N GLU A 67 -9.92 -44.44 -18.81
CA GLU A 67 -11.04 -43.53 -19.10
C GLU A 67 -12.41 -44.21 -19.11
N ARG A 68 -12.49 -45.50 -18.83
CA ARG A 68 -13.70 -46.33 -18.91
C ARG A 68 -14.39 -46.22 -20.29
N THR A 69 -13.58 -46.28 -21.34
CA THR A 69 -14.00 -46.18 -22.74
C THR A 69 -13.46 -47.37 -23.50
N GLY A 70 -14.27 -47.98 -24.39
CA GLY A 70 -13.83 -49.09 -25.21
C GLY A 70 -14.81 -49.47 -26.31
N PRO A 71 -14.40 -50.41 -27.21
CA PRO A 71 -15.22 -50.90 -28.30
C PRO A 71 -16.44 -51.69 -27.79
N GLY A 72 -17.43 -51.89 -28.68
CA GLY A 72 -18.67 -52.58 -28.32
C GLY A 72 -18.46 -53.97 -27.71
N VAL A 73 -17.48 -54.74 -28.19
CA VAL A 73 -17.15 -56.05 -27.61
C VAL A 73 -16.70 -55.93 -26.15
N TRP A 74 -15.90 -54.91 -25.82
CA TRP A 74 -15.46 -54.66 -24.45
C TRP A 74 -16.63 -54.24 -23.55
N LEU A 75 -17.48 -53.31 -24.03
CA LEU A 75 -18.69 -52.89 -23.31
C LEU A 75 -19.62 -54.08 -23.03
N ARG A 76 -19.72 -55.01 -23.98
CA ARG A 76 -20.47 -56.25 -23.78
C ARG A 76 -19.89 -57.09 -22.59
N MET A 77 -18.55 -57.22 -22.56
CA MET A 77 -17.87 -57.94 -21.47
C MET A 77 -18.04 -57.22 -20.12
N VAL A 78 -18.09 -55.88 -20.13
CA VAL A 78 -18.40 -55.06 -18.93
C VAL A 78 -19.81 -55.38 -18.43
N ALA A 79 -20.80 -55.39 -19.32
CA ALA A 79 -22.19 -55.72 -18.95
C ALA A 79 -22.33 -57.16 -18.34
N ASP A 80 -21.54 -58.11 -18.82
CA ASP A 80 -21.50 -59.47 -18.31
C ASP A 80 -20.60 -59.63 -17.05
N GLY A 81 -20.00 -58.56 -16.53
CA GLY A 81 -19.16 -58.55 -15.32
C GLY A 81 -17.74 -59.12 -15.53
N HIS A 82 -17.28 -59.29 -16.77
CA HIS A 82 -15.99 -59.93 -17.09
C HIS A 82 -14.85 -58.94 -17.30
N ALA A 83 -15.13 -57.71 -17.74
CA ALA A 83 -14.09 -56.75 -18.15
C ALA A 83 -13.87 -55.59 -17.14
N ALA A 84 -14.79 -55.35 -16.22
CA ALA A 84 -14.68 -54.34 -15.18
C ALA A 84 -15.44 -54.76 -13.91
N LYS A 85 -14.96 -54.31 -12.75
CA LYS A 85 -15.67 -54.50 -11.47
C LYS A 85 -16.67 -53.36 -11.30
N ILE A 86 -17.94 -53.71 -11.19
CA ILE A 86 -19.04 -52.79 -10.85
C ILE A 86 -19.39 -53.02 -9.39
N GLY A 87 -19.81 -51.98 -8.68
CA GLY A 87 -20.18 -52.05 -7.27
C GLY A 87 -21.31 -53.11 -7.02
N ALA A 88 -21.29 -53.76 -5.88
CA ALA A 88 -22.32 -54.74 -5.54
C ALA A 88 -23.72 -54.09 -5.52
N GLY A 89 -24.62 -54.58 -6.36
CA GLY A 89 -25.98 -54.02 -6.51
C GLY A 89 -26.11 -52.89 -7.51
N GLU A 90 -25.02 -52.47 -8.18
CA GLU A 90 -25.05 -51.48 -9.26
C GLU A 90 -25.15 -52.17 -10.64
N THR A 91 -25.77 -51.50 -11.60
CA THR A 91 -25.94 -51.98 -12.97
C THR A 91 -25.05 -51.14 -13.90
N ALA A 92 -24.32 -51.78 -14.81
CA ALA A 92 -23.49 -51.06 -15.81
C ALA A 92 -24.32 -50.07 -16.62
N ILE A 93 -23.82 -48.85 -16.80
CA ILE A 93 -24.40 -47.83 -17.67
C ILE A 93 -23.51 -47.70 -18.88
N LEU A 94 -24.03 -47.97 -20.07
CA LEU A 94 -23.29 -47.93 -21.31
C LEU A 94 -23.73 -46.71 -22.14
N TYR A 95 -22.91 -45.66 -22.15
CA TYR A 95 -23.13 -44.47 -22.96
C TYR A 95 -22.64 -44.70 -24.39
N LEU A 96 -23.53 -44.48 -25.35
CA LEU A 96 -23.32 -44.80 -26.77
C LEU A 96 -23.42 -43.51 -27.62
N PRO A 97 -22.33 -42.73 -27.74
CA PRO A 97 -22.32 -41.50 -28.52
C PRO A 97 -22.48 -41.78 -30.01
N GLY A 98 -23.33 -41.01 -30.70
CA GLY A 98 -23.63 -41.17 -32.10
C GLY A 98 -24.51 -42.36 -32.47
N VAL A 99 -25.04 -43.02 -31.46
CA VAL A 99 -25.93 -44.20 -31.63
C VAL A 99 -27.33 -43.84 -31.12
N GLY A 100 -28.32 -43.95 -32.01
CA GLY A 100 -29.73 -43.79 -31.64
C GLY A 100 -30.33 -45.16 -31.21
N ASN A 101 -31.35 -45.09 -30.32
CA ASN A 101 -31.97 -46.29 -29.82
C ASN A 101 -32.59 -47.18 -30.93
N GLY A 102 -32.98 -46.59 -32.09
CA GLY A 102 -33.49 -47.32 -33.24
C GLY A 102 -32.45 -48.21 -33.93
N GLN A 103 -31.18 -47.82 -33.89
CA GLN A 103 -30.09 -48.60 -34.53
C GLN A 103 -29.85 -49.92 -33.77
N LEU A 104 -29.89 -49.91 -32.46
CA LEU A 104 -29.74 -51.12 -31.67
C LEU A 104 -31.00 -52.04 -31.68
N ARG A 105 -32.14 -51.52 -32.12
CA ARG A 105 -33.39 -52.25 -32.25
C ARG A 105 -33.59 -52.91 -33.61
N THR A 106 -32.69 -52.62 -34.55
CA THR A 106 -32.68 -53.30 -35.85
C THR A 106 -32.43 -54.81 -35.64
N ASP A 107 -32.98 -55.67 -36.52
CA ASP A 107 -32.71 -57.09 -36.40
C ASP A 107 -31.21 -57.38 -36.48
N LEU A 108 -30.79 -58.51 -35.91
CA LEU A 108 -29.38 -58.89 -35.85
C LEU A 108 -28.73 -58.99 -37.24
N ARG A 109 -29.53 -59.13 -38.31
CA ARG A 109 -29.02 -59.16 -39.70
C ARG A 109 -28.56 -57.80 -40.15
N GLY A 110 -29.28 -56.71 -39.78
CA GLY A 110 -28.90 -55.35 -40.13
C GLY A 110 -27.68 -54.79 -39.37
N LEU A 111 -27.33 -55.34 -38.18
CA LEU A 111 -26.16 -54.97 -37.38
C LEU A 111 -24.93 -55.85 -37.62
N LYS A 112 -25.03 -56.91 -38.42
CA LYS A 112 -23.99 -57.93 -38.60
C LYS A 112 -22.66 -57.37 -39.12
N ASP A 113 -22.74 -56.31 -39.90
CA ASP A 113 -21.58 -55.68 -40.55
C ASP A 113 -21.03 -54.46 -39.73
N ASP A 114 -21.64 -54.10 -38.60
CA ASP A 114 -21.13 -53.07 -37.70
C ASP A 114 -20.35 -53.70 -36.51
N PRO A 115 -19.01 -53.67 -36.55
CA PRO A 115 -18.18 -54.33 -35.54
C PRO A 115 -18.30 -53.68 -34.15
N GLN A 116 -18.83 -52.44 -34.07
CA GLN A 116 -19.03 -51.75 -32.78
C GLN A 116 -20.41 -52.07 -32.16
N LEU A 117 -21.44 -52.13 -32.99
CA LEU A 117 -22.82 -52.29 -32.50
C LEU A 117 -23.26 -53.76 -32.45
N ALA A 118 -22.73 -54.60 -33.32
CA ALA A 118 -23.10 -56.03 -33.35
C ALA A 118 -22.92 -56.75 -31.99
N PRO A 119 -21.81 -56.52 -31.24
CA PRO A 119 -21.66 -57.11 -29.90
C PRO A 119 -22.68 -56.58 -28.87
N LEU A 120 -23.23 -55.39 -29.07
CA LEU A 120 -24.20 -54.76 -28.16
C LEU A 120 -25.66 -55.13 -28.51
N ALA A 121 -25.91 -55.73 -29.66
CA ALA A 121 -27.25 -55.94 -30.17
C ALA A 121 -28.14 -56.78 -29.22
N GLU A 122 -27.61 -57.81 -28.56
CA GLU A 122 -28.39 -58.61 -27.66
C GLU A 122 -28.73 -57.90 -26.32
N LEU A 123 -27.94 -56.85 -25.95
CA LEU A 123 -28.20 -56.08 -24.74
C LEU A 123 -29.56 -55.35 -24.79
N GLN A 124 -30.15 -55.20 -26.01
CA GLN A 124 -31.51 -54.67 -26.13
C GLN A 124 -32.55 -55.58 -25.44
N TYR A 125 -32.25 -56.88 -25.29
CA TYR A 125 -33.15 -57.87 -24.67
C TYR A 125 -32.79 -58.17 -23.23
N ARG A 126 -31.53 -58.01 -22.84
CA ARG A 126 -31.03 -58.32 -21.47
C ARG A 126 -30.75 -57.04 -20.64
N GLY A 127 -30.70 -55.91 -21.26
CA GLY A 127 -30.59 -54.56 -20.64
C GLY A 127 -31.87 -53.77 -20.76
N CYS A 128 -31.80 -52.52 -20.35
CA CYS A 128 -32.89 -51.58 -20.53
C CYS A 128 -32.35 -50.24 -21.15
N PHE A 129 -33.19 -49.57 -21.94
CA PHE A 129 -32.83 -48.28 -22.48
C PHE A 129 -33.20 -47.15 -21.53
N TRP A 130 -32.26 -46.21 -21.32
CA TRP A 130 -32.59 -44.95 -20.68
C TRP A 130 -33.15 -43.98 -21.74
N ARG A 131 -34.46 -43.88 -21.80
CA ARG A 131 -35.22 -43.15 -22.82
C ARG A 131 -36.45 -42.47 -22.21
N GLN A 132 -36.98 -41.49 -22.97
CA GLN A 132 -38.24 -40.82 -22.66
C GLN A 132 -39.41 -41.79 -22.79
N GLU A 133 -40.56 -41.49 -22.14
CA GLU A 133 -41.79 -42.32 -22.27
C GLU A 133 -42.28 -42.46 -23.71
N ASN A 134 -42.04 -41.42 -24.55
CA ASN A 134 -42.37 -41.48 -25.99
C ASN A 134 -41.41 -42.33 -26.83
N GLY A 135 -40.43 -42.98 -26.19
CA GLY A 135 -39.45 -43.86 -26.81
C GLY A 135 -38.24 -43.14 -27.45
N LYS A 136 -38.13 -41.81 -27.36
CA LYS A 136 -36.99 -41.03 -27.88
C LYS A 136 -35.82 -41.04 -26.90
N ASP A 137 -34.63 -40.79 -27.43
CA ASP A 137 -33.45 -40.58 -26.63
C ASP A 137 -33.56 -39.29 -25.80
N TRP A 138 -32.90 -39.24 -24.65
CA TRP A 138 -32.83 -38.04 -23.84
C TRP A 138 -31.86 -37.04 -24.44
N THR A 139 -32.37 -35.95 -25.00
CA THR A 139 -31.58 -34.75 -25.25
C THR A 139 -31.35 -33.93 -23.99
N LEU A 140 -30.32 -33.06 -23.96
CA LEU A 140 -30.09 -32.16 -22.80
C LEU A 140 -31.38 -31.42 -22.43
N ARG A 141 -31.99 -30.79 -23.42
CA ARG A 141 -33.21 -30.01 -23.23
C ARG A 141 -34.39 -30.88 -22.71
N ALA A 142 -34.64 -32.02 -23.37
CA ALA A 142 -35.74 -32.91 -22.99
C ALA A 142 -35.61 -33.39 -21.54
N PHE A 143 -34.40 -33.69 -21.09
CA PHE A 143 -34.13 -34.08 -19.70
C PHE A 143 -34.47 -32.95 -18.72
N LEU A 144 -34.14 -31.70 -19.02
CA LEU A 144 -34.46 -30.56 -18.17
C LEU A 144 -35.96 -30.27 -18.11
N GLU A 145 -36.68 -30.33 -19.26
CA GLU A 145 -38.09 -29.93 -19.38
C GLU A 145 -39.09 -31.00 -18.98
N SER A 146 -38.79 -32.26 -19.24
CA SER A 146 -39.78 -33.32 -19.01
C SER A 146 -40.16 -33.46 -17.54
N LYS A 147 -41.46 -33.43 -17.25
CA LYS A 147 -42.01 -33.72 -15.92
C LYS A 147 -41.95 -35.22 -15.54
N ARG A 148 -41.87 -36.09 -16.55
CA ARG A 148 -41.84 -37.55 -16.36
C ARG A 148 -40.47 -38.09 -16.76
N GLY A 149 -39.73 -38.55 -15.78
CA GLY A 149 -38.38 -39.07 -15.98
C GLY A 149 -37.27 -38.03 -16.13
N GLY A 150 -37.61 -36.77 -16.33
CA GLY A 150 -36.72 -35.60 -16.34
C GLY A 150 -36.85 -34.74 -15.10
N LEU A 151 -36.50 -33.44 -15.21
CA LEU A 151 -36.46 -32.53 -14.06
C LEU A 151 -37.65 -31.57 -13.96
N GLY A 152 -38.46 -31.41 -15.02
CA GLY A 152 -39.66 -30.56 -15.03
C GLY A 152 -39.39 -29.05 -15.01
N LEU A 153 -38.18 -28.61 -15.36
CA LEU A 153 -37.75 -27.22 -15.35
C LEU A 153 -38.31 -26.43 -16.55
N LYS A 154 -38.35 -25.11 -16.44
CA LYS A 154 -38.78 -24.24 -17.52
C LYS A 154 -37.58 -23.86 -18.36
N VAL A 155 -37.53 -24.26 -19.64
CA VAL A 155 -36.46 -23.93 -20.58
C VAL A 155 -37.05 -23.18 -21.78
N ALA A 156 -36.42 -22.05 -22.18
CA ALA A 156 -36.91 -21.27 -23.32
C ALA A 156 -36.71 -22.03 -24.65
N GLY A 157 -37.66 -21.86 -25.60
CA GLY A 157 -37.76 -22.68 -26.82
C GLY A 157 -36.97 -22.25 -28.03
N ASN A 158 -36.18 -21.16 -27.94
CA ASN A 158 -35.46 -20.58 -29.06
C ASN A 158 -34.11 -21.30 -29.36
N GLN A 159 -33.57 -21.06 -30.54
CA GLN A 159 -32.33 -21.68 -31.00
C GLN A 159 -31.10 -21.20 -30.20
N GLU A 160 -31.09 -19.94 -29.77
CA GLU A 160 -30.05 -19.34 -28.98
C GLU A 160 -29.91 -20.02 -27.62
N THR A 161 -31.04 -20.32 -26.95
CA THR A 161 -31.07 -21.10 -25.69
C THR A 161 -30.53 -22.50 -25.90
N ALA A 162 -30.82 -23.16 -27.03
CA ALA A 162 -30.29 -24.51 -27.30
C ALA A 162 -28.76 -24.52 -27.47
N GLN A 163 -28.20 -23.50 -28.12
CA GLN A 163 -26.74 -23.34 -28.27
C GLN A 163 -26.09 -23.02 -26.91
N ALA A 164 -26.63 -22.07 -26.17
CA ALA A 164 -26.13 -21.69 -24.84
C ALA A 164 -26.20 -22.86 -23.84
N LEU A 165 -27.25 -23.70 -23.93
CA LEU A 165 -27.42 -24.86 -23.07
C LEU A 165 -26.28 -25.87 -23.23
N LYS A 166 -25.88 -26.14 -24.47
CA LYS A 166 -24.76 -27.06 -24.73
C LYS A 166 -23.45 -26.57 -24.12
N ALA A 167 -23.21 -25.26 -24.23
CA ALA A 167 -22.01 -24.64 -23.64
C ALA A 167 -22.07 -24.56 -22.10
N ALA A 168 -23.25 -24.30 -21.53
CA ALA A 168 -23.45 -24.11 -20.09
C ALA A 168 -23.64 -25.39 -19.29
N MET A 169 -23.92 -26.52 -19.96
CA MET A 169 -24.38 -27.75 -19.27
C MET A 169 -23.42 -28.20 -18.19
N GLY A 170 -22.12 -28.09 -18.39
CA GLY A 170 -21.11 -28.45 -17.41
C GLY A 170 -21.18 -27.64 -16.09
N LYS A 171 -21.63 -26.36 -16.15
CA LYS A 171 -21.88 -25.52 -14.98
C LYS A 171 -23.31 -25.72 -14.45
N LEU A 172 -24.27 -25.98 -15.34
CA LEU A 172 -25.65 -26.23 -14.97
C LEU A 172 -25.81 -27.51 -14.16
N LEU A 173 -25.05 -28.56 -14.47
CA LEU A 173 -25.02 -29.80 -13.68
C LEU A 173 -24.71 -29.58 -12.20
N MET A 174 -23.95 -28.55 -11.87
CA MET A 174 -23.55 -28.24 -10.50
C MET A 174 -24.55 -27.31 -9.78
N GLN A 175 -25.57 -26.80 -10.47
CA GLN A 175 -26.58 -25.93 -9.86
C GLN A 175 -27.53 -26.69 -8.96
N ASN A 176 -28.00 -26.00 -7.92
CA ASN A 176 -29.00 -26.53 -6.99
C ASN A 176 -30.37 -26.59 -7.67
N LEU A 177 -30.95 -27.78 -7.77
CA LEU A 177 -32.22 -27.99 -8.45
C LEU A 177 -33.39 -27.17 -7.91
N PRO A 178 -33.61 -27.02 -6.58
CA PRO A 178 -34.64 -26.14 -6.05
C PRO A 178 -34.49 -24.64 -6.47
N ALA A 179 -33.27 -24.18 -6.70
CA ALA A 179 -33.05 -22.81 -7.17
C ALA A 179 -33.48 -22.60 -8.63
N LEU A 180 -33.48 -23.65 -9.43
CA LEU A 180 -33.87 -23.62 -10.84
C LEU A 180 -35.39 -23.68 -11.05
N ASP A 181 -36.17 -24.13 -10.07
CA ASP A 181 -37.63 -24.21 -10.18
C ASP A 181 -38.31 -22.84 -10.34
N ALA A 182 -37.70 -21.80 -9.75
CA ALA A 182 -38.20 -20.42 -9.81
C ALA A 182 -37.75 -19.64 -11.04
N VAL A 183 -36.85 -20.18 -11.86
CA VAL A 183 -36.19 -19.48 -12.98
C VAL A 183 -36.63 -20.08 -14.31
N THR A 184 -36.72 -19.24 -15.34
CA THR A 184 -36.76 -19.73 -16.71
C THR A 184 -35.32 -19.84 -17.24
N ILE A 185 -34.89 -21.04 -17.59
CA ILE A 185 -33.57 -21.27 -18.18
C ILE A 185 -33.63 -20.79 -19.64
N ASP A 186 -33.16 -19.58 -19.86
CA ASP A 186 -33.04 -18.98 -21.18
C ASP A 186 -31.56 -18.70 -21.53
N GLU A 187 -31.31 -18.19 -22.71
CA GLU A 187 -29.98 -17.84 -23.17
C GLU A 187 -29.25 -16.91 -22.20
N ARG A 188 -29.97 -15.91 -21.65
CA ARG A 188 -29.36 -14.92 -20.73
C ARG A 188 -28.91 -15.60 -19.45
N TYR A 189 -29.78 -16.41 -18.84
CA TYR A 189 -29.44 -17.18 -17.64
C TYR A 189 -28.23 -18.09 -17.86
N LEU A 190 -28.19 -18.79 -18.99
CA LEU A 190 -27.09 -19.71 -19.34
C LEU A 190 -25.78 -18.98 -19.59
N ASN A 191 -25.83 -17.84 -20.26
CA ASN A 191 -24.65 -17.00 -20.50
C ASN A 191 -24.13 -16.35 -19.21
N ASP A 192 -25.01 -15.89 -18.32
CA ASP A 192 -24.61 -15.35 -17.01
C ASP A 192 -24.04 -16.49 -16.11
N LEU A 193 -24.50 -17.71 -16.26
CA LEU A 193 -23.93 -18.87 -15.59
C LEU A 193 -22.52 -19.23 -16.10
N ILE A 194 -22.28 -19.12 -17.40
CA ILE A 194 -20.97 -19.36 -18.02
C ILE A 194 -19.99 -18.24 -17.64
N ASN A 195 -20.43 -17.00 -17.72
CA ASN A 195 -19.64 -15.81 -17.45
C ASN A 195 -20.45 -14.82 -16.59
N PRO A 196 -20.32 -14.90 -15.26
CA PRO A 196 -21.09 -14.04 -14.34
C PRO A 196 -20.68 -12.57 -14.40
N ALA A 197 -19.50 -12.24 -14.93
CA ALA A 197 -18.99 -10.88 -15.09
C ALA A 197 -18.51 -10.64 -16.53
N PRO A 198 -19.44 -10.58 -17.51
CA PRO A 198 -19.06 -10.42 -18.92
C PRO A 198 -18.42 -9.07 -19.22
N ASP A 199 -18.75 -8.02 -18.49
CA ASP A 199 -18.14 -6.70 -18.55
C ASP A 199 -16.65 -6.73 -18.15
N GLU A 200 -16.30 -7.38 -17.05
CA GLU A 200 -14.90 -7.58 -16.64
C GLU A 200 -14.12 -8.40 -17.65
N THR A 201 -14.75 -9.44 -18.18
CA THR A 201 -14.12 -10.30 -19.19
C THR A 201 -13.83 -9.54 -20.47
N VAL A 202 -14.73 -8.66 -20.93
CA VAL A 202 -14.51 -7.80 -22.11
C VAL A 202 -13.36 -6.82 -21.85
N LEU A 203 -13.30 -6.19 -20.68
CA LEU A 203 -12.22 -5.27 -20.36
C LEU A 203 -10.86 -5.97 -20.27
N ARG A 204 -10.77 -7.18 -19.70
CA ARG A 204 -9.55 -8.00 -19.71
C ARG A 204 -9.17 -8.42 -21.14
N TRP A 205 -10.16 -8.72 -21.95
CA TRP A 205 -9.95 -9.13 -23.35
C TRP A 205 -9.30 -8.02 -24.18
N LEU A 206 -9.52 -6.73 -23.89
CA LEU A 206 -8.87 -5.62 -24.60
C LEU A 206 -7.34 -5.72 -24.59
N THR A 207 -6.75 -6.24 -23.52
CA THR A 207 -5.29 -6.30 -23.33
C THR A 207 -4.71 -7.70 -23.58
N ALA A 208 -5.52 -8.75 -23.46
CA ALA A 208 -5.09 -10.14 -23.57
C ALA A 208 -6.11 -10.99 -24.36
N PRO A 209 -6.38 -10.69 -25.66
CA PRO A 209 -7.43 -11.33 -26.41
C PRO A 209 -7.25 -12.85 -26.54
N ASP A 210 -6.06 -13.33 -26.87
CA ASP A 210 -5.78 -14.76 -27.05
C ASP A 210 -5.88 -15.53 -25.72
N ALA A 211 -5.43 -14.94 -24.62
CA ALA A 211 -5.49 -15.56 -23.30
C ALA A 211 -6.94 -15.72 -22.83
N ILE A 212 -7.77 -14.69 -23.02
CA ILE A 212 -9.19 -14.75 -22.67
C ILE A 212 -9.95 -15.71 -23.58
N GLN A 213 -9.63 -15.75 -24.86
CA GLN A 213 -10.22 -16.73 -25.77
C GLN A 213 -9.89 -18.18 -25.33
N ALA A 214 -8.65 -18.44 -24.96
CA ALA A 214 -8.22 -19.73 -24.45
C ALA A 214 -8.89 -20.08 -23.11
N GLU A 215 -9.04 -19.10 -22.20
CA GLU A 215 -9.75 -19.27 -20.91
C GLU A 215 -11.22 -19.62 -21.14
N GLN A 216 -11.89 -18.99 -22.09
CA GLN A 216 -13.29 -19.29 -22.44
C GLN A 216 -13.45 -20.66 -23.12
N GLY A 217 -12.46 -21.11 -23.87
CA GLY A 217 -12.46 -22.43 -24.51
C GLY A 217 -13.74 -22.67 -25.33
N ALA A 218 -14.44 -23.76 -25.05
CA ALA A 218 -15.69 -24.13 -25.73
C ALA A 218 -16.83 -23.09 -25.57
N SER A 219 -16.74 -22.18 -24.59
CA SER A 219 -17.75 -21.13 -24.33
C SER A 219 -17.50 -19.86 -25.13
N TRP A 220 -16.40 -19.77 -25.89
CA TRP A 220 -15.99 -18.55 -26.61
C TRP A 220 -17.05 -18.01 -27.57
N GLU A 221 -17.62 -18.87 -28.41
CA GLU A 221 -18.66 -18.45 -29.38
C GLU A 221 -19.91 -17.89 -28.67
N SER A 222 -20.31 -18.53 -27.59
CA SER A 222 -21.43 -18.07 -26.75
C SER A 222 -21.11 -16.73 -26.09
N PHE A 223 -19.88 -16.55 -25.60
CA PHE A 223 -19.42 -15.28 -25.03
C PHE A 223 -19.41 -14.14 -26.05
N VAL A 224 -18.90 -14.38 -27.27
CA VAL A 224 -18.91 -13.41 -28.38
C VAL A 224 -20.33 -12.99 -28.72
N ALA A 225 -21.25 -13.95 -28.89
CA ALA A 225 -22.66 -13.69 -29.20
C ALA A 225 -23.35 -12.88 -28.10
N ASN A 226 -23.13 -13.25 -26.84
CA ASN A 226 -23.67 -12.52 -25.68
C ASN A 226 -23.12 -11.09 -25.59
N THR A 227 -21.81 -10.89 -25.78
CA THR A 227 -21.15 -9.58 -25.78
C THR A 227 -21.76 -8.68 -26.86
N LYS A 228 -21.96 -9.21 -28.06
CA LYS A 228 -22.60 -8.47 -29.18
C LYS A 228 -24.03 -8.07 -28.85
N LYS A 229 -24.80 -8.97 -28.27
CA LYS A 229 -26.20 -8.70 -27.90
C LYS A 229 -26.31 -7.71 -26.73
N ARG A 230 -25.49 -7.89 -25.70
CA ARG A 230 -25.57 -7.10 -24.45
C ARG A 230 -24.96 -5.71 -24.57
N PHE A 231 -23.79 -5.61 -25.20
CA PHE A 231 -23.00 -4.38 -25.28
C PHE A 231 -22.96 -3.77 -26.69
N GLY A 232 -23.53 -4.42 -27.71
CA GLY A 232 -23.43 -3.97 -29.10
C GLY A 232 -22.01 -4.01 -29.66
N ILE A 233 -21.13 -4.86 -29.08
CA ILE A 233 -19.71 -4.96 -29.37
C ILE A 233 -19.43 -6.27 -30.08
N ASP A 234 -18.73 -6.20 -31.21
CA ASP A 234 -18.29 -7.35 -31.99
C ASP A 234 -16.79 -7.61 -31.73
N LEU A 235 -16.47 -8.62 -30.91
CA LEU A 235 -15.08 -8.95 -30.56
C LEU A 235 -14.25 -9.41 -31.78
N ALA A 236 -14.90 -9.90 -32.87
CA ALA A 236 -14.20 -10.29 -34.08
C ALA A 236 -13.49 -9.10 -34.78
N LYS A 237 -13.86 -7.88 -34.48
CA LYS A 237 -13.25 -6.66 -35.01
C LYS A 237 -11.94 -6.26 -34.32
N GLY A 238 -11.57 -6.94 -33.25
CA GLY A 238 -10.33 -6.73 -32.53
C GLY A 238 -10.41 -5.68 -31.43
N PRO A 239 -9.39 -5.66 -30.53
CA PRO A 239 -9.40 -4.83 -29.31
C PRO A 239 -9.50 -3.33 -29.59
N VAL A 240 -8.84 -2.83 -30.63
CA VAL A 240 -8.82 -1.38 -30.96
C VAL A 240 -10.22 -0.88 -31.33
N GLU A 241 -10.97 -1.59 -32.19
CA GLU A 241 -12.33 -1.17 -32.56
C GLU A 241 -13.30 -1.28 -31.39
N VAL A 242 -13.15 -2.32 -30.56
CA VAL A 242 -13.93 -2.48 -29.34
C VAL A 242 -13.65 -1.33 -28.36
N ALA A 243 -12.40 -1.00 -28.12
CA ALA A 243 -11.99 0.11 -27.27
C ALA A 243 -12.50 1.46 -27.81
N GLN A 244 -12.44 1.67 -29.12
CA GLN A 244 -13.02 2.86 -29.76
C GLN A 244 -14.53 2.95 -29.50
N ARG A 245 -15.24 1.83 -29.59
CA ARG A 245 -16.70 1.79 -29.31
C ARG A 245 -17.00 2.10 -27.84
N ILE A 246 -16.16 1.63 -26.92
CA ILE A 246 -16.30 1.93 -25.49
C ILE A 246 -16.06 3.42 -25.22
N LEU A 247 -14.97 3.99 -25.73
CA LEU A 247 -14.65 5.41 -25.55
C LEU A 247 -15.72 6.34 -26.16
N ALA A 248 -16.25 6.00 -27.34
CA ALA A 248 -17.25 6.80 -28.03
C ALA A 248 -18.68 6.68 -27.42
N SER A 249 -18.90 5.71 -26.52
CA SER A 249 -20.23 5.42 -25.99
C SER A 249 -20.76 6.54 -25.11
N LYS A 250 -22.06 6.82 -25.20
CA LYS A 250 -22.76 7.82 -24.38
C LYS A 250 -23.63 7.14 -23.33
N PRO A 251 -23.98 7.84 -22.21
CA PRO A 251 -24.94 7.35 -21.25
C PRO A 251 -26.23 6.85 -21.93
N GLY A 252 -26.66 5.63 -21.58
CA GLY A 252 -27.81 4.95 -22.18
C GLY A 252 -27.50 4.10 -23.42
N GLU A 253 -26.33 4.18 -24.00
CA GLU A 253 -25.91 3.25 -25.06
C GLU A 253 -25.41 1.91 -24.48
N ALA A 254 -25.57 0.82 -25.24
CA ALA A 254 -25.31 -0.52 -24.79
C ALA A 254 -23.83 -0.76 -24.35
N ALA A 255 -22.85 -0.07 -24.96
CA ALA A 255 -21.45 -0.17 -24.60
C ALA A 255 -21.04 0.68 -23.40
N HIS A 256 -21.86 1.66 -22.99
CA HIS A 256 -21.50 2.62 -21.94
C HIS A 256 -21.24 1.99 -20.56
N PRO A 257 -21.93 0.94 -20.12
CA PRO A 257 -21.62 0.26 -18.86
C PRO A 257 -20.17 -0.29 -18.79
N LEU A 258 -19.55 -0.61 -19.91
CA LEU A 258 -18.13 -1.01 -19.95
C LEU A 258 -17.21 0.16 -19.63
N TRP A 259 -17.52 1.35 -20.13
CA TRP A 259 -16.80 2.57 -19.76
C TRP A 259 -16.95 2.90 -18.27
N GLU A 260 -18.19 2.88 -17.74
CA GLU A 260 -18.44 3.11 -16.31
C GLU A 260 -17.70 2.08 -15.43
N LYS A 261 -17.72 0.81 -15.83
CA LYS A 261 -16.96 -0.24 -15.12
C LYS A 261 -15.46 0.01 -15.15
N TYR A 262 -14.91 0.42 -16.28
CA TYR A 262 -13.49 0.79 -16.38
C TYR A 262 -13.16 1.97 -15.46
N VAL A 263 -13.94 3.05 -15.52
CA VAL A 263 -13.73 4.24 -14.68
C VAL A 263 -13.75 3.89 -13.19
N ALA A 264 -14.70 3.04 -12.76
CA ALA A 264 -14.84 2.65 -11.36
C ALA A 264 -13.73 1.70 -10.87
N HIS A 265 -13.13 0.90 -11.76
CA HIS A 265 -12.21 -0.19 -11.39
C HIS A 265 -10.95 -0.23 -12.26
N TRP A 266 -10.47 0.91 -12.75
CA TRP A 266 -9.33 0.99 -13.66
C TRP A 266 -8.06 0.31 -13.15
N HIS A 267 -7.84 0.27 -11.83
CA HIS A 267 -6.71 -0.44 -11.20
C HIS A 267 -6.67 -1.94 -11.55
N SER A 268 -7.84 -2.53 -11.86
CA SER A 268 -7.94 -3.93 -12.28
C SER A 268 -7.58 -4.17 -13.75
N TYR A 269 -7.40 -3.08 -14.52
CA TYR A 269 -7.13 -3.11 -15.96
C TYR A 269 -5.95 -2.18 -16.33
N PRO A 270 -4.76 -2.37 -15.75
CA PRO A 270 -3.66 -1.39 -15.88
C PRO A 270 -3.22 -1.19 -17.32
N ASP A 271 -3.23 -2.26 -18.13
CA ASP A 271 -2.76 -2.21 -19.52
C ASP A 271 -3.82 -1.66 -20.51
N ALA A 272 -5.05 -1.45 -20.07
CA ALA A 272 -6.12 -0.94 -20.94
C ALA A 272 -5.85 0.50 -21.40
N TYR A 273 -5.11 1.29 -20.61
CA TYR A 273 -4.69 2.64 -21.01
C TYR A 273 -3.98 2.66 -22.35
N GLU A 274 -3.03 1.75 -22.61
CA GLU A 274 -2.26 1.72 -23.86
C GLU A 274 -3.14 1.38 -25.06
N VAL A 275 -4.16 0.53 -24.88
CA VAL A 275 -5.14 0.25 -25.94
C VAL A 275 -5.97 1.49 -26.26
N PHE A 276 -6.48 2.19 -25.23
CA PHE A 276 -7.23 3.44 -25.38
C PHE A 276 -6.39 4.56 -25.97
N ARG A 277 -5.10 4.65 -25.62
CA ARG A 277 -4.15 5.64 -26.12
C ARG A 277 -3.96 5.56 -27.65
N GLY A 278 -4.05 4.36 -28.22
CA GLY A 278 -3.98 4.15 -29.65
C GLY A 278 -5.12 4.79 -30.46
N ILE A 279 -6.22 5.22 -29.78
CA ILE A 279 -7.44 5.66 -30.43
C ILE A 279 -7.45 7.18 -30.60
N ALA A 280 -7.69 7.64 -31.85
CA ALA A 280 -7.88 9.05 -32.12
C ALA A 280 -9.29 9.51 -31.69
N PRO A 281 -9.42 10.71 -31.08
CA PRO A 281 -10.72 11.27 -30.79
C PRO A 281 -11.47 11.56 -32.11
N PRO A 282 -12.81 11.53 -32.09
CA PRO A 282 -13.60 11.95 -33.25
C PRO A 282 -13.43 13.46 -33.49
N ASP A 283 -13.55 13.89 -34.73
CA ASP A 283 -13.37 15.31 -35.15
C ASP A 283 -14.36 16.30 -34.50
N LEU A 284 -15.34 15.82 -33.78
CA LEU A 284 -16.34 16.63 -33.08
C LEU A 284 -16.11 16.66 -31.55
N PHE A 285 -15.83 17.83 -31.06
CA PHE A 285 -15.32 18.25 -29.73
C PHE A 285 -16.10 17.87 -28.46
N GLN A 286 -17.06 16.99 -28.47
CA GLN A 286 -17.74 16.57 -27.23
C GLN A 286 -17.20 15.22 -26.75
N GLY A 287 -16.59 15.22 -25.54
CA GLY A 287 -16.06 14.03 -24.88
C GLY A 287 -14.58 13.74 -25.19
N ALA A 288 -13.84 14.74 -25.70
CA ALA A 288 -12.41 14.61 -25.99
C ALA A 288 -11.59 14.25 -24.74
N GLU A 289 -12.05 14.67 -23.54
CA GLU A 289 -11.45 14.35 -22.25
C GLU A 289 -11.39 12.86 -21.93
N ARG A 290 -12.19 12.04 -22.61
CA ARG A 290 -12.16 10.57 -22.49
C ARG A 290 -11.00 9.91 -23.22
N TYR A 291 -10.37 10.64 -24.15
CA TYR A 291 -9.33 10.07 -25.01
C TYR A 291 -7.93 10.35 -24.42
N PRO A 292 -7.16 9.31 -24.05
CA PRO A 292 -5.80 9.50 -23.54
C PRO A 292 -4.93 10.33 -24.45
N ARG A 293 -5.13 10.22 -25.77
CA ARG A 293 -4.38 10.96 -26.79
C ARG A 293 -4.54 12.47 -26.69
N GLU A 294 -5.73 12.96 -26.29
CA GLU A 294 -5.95 14.38 -26.03
C GLU A 294 -5.24 14.81 -24.72
N ASN A 295 -5.28 13.96 -23.70
CA ASN A 295 -4.51 14.21 -22.48
C ASN A 295 -3.01 14.34 -22.79
N ASP A 296 -2.43 13.44 -23.60
CA ASP A 296 -1.03 13.50 -24.00
C ASP A 296 -0.72 14.78 -24.79
N ALA A 297 -1.63 15.19 -25.67
CA ALA A 297 -1.49 16.43 -26.43
C ALA A 297 -1.55 17.67 -25.53
N ASP A 298 -2.41 17.66 -24.50
CA ASP A 298 -2.50 18.72 -23.49
C ASP A 298 -1.25 18.77 -22.61
N GLU A 299 -0.72 17.62 -22.17
CA GLU A 299 0.55 17.57 -21.42
C GLU A 299 1.70 18.15 -22.25
N LYS A 300 1.75 17.83 -23.53
CA LYS A 300 2.76 18.40 -24.44
C LYS A 300 2.59 19.92 -24.61
N ARG A 301 1.35 20.40 -24.80
CA ARG A 301 1.08 21.85 -24.87
C ARG A 301 1.50 22.57 -23.59
N LEU A 302 1.18 21.97 -22.44
CA LEU A 302 1.60 22.49 -21.13
C LEU A 302 3.12 22.50 -20.99
N ALA A 303 3.83 21.47 -21.45
CA ALA A 303 5.29 21.45 -21.46
C ALA A 303 5.88 22.62 -22.26
N ASP A 304 5.33 22.90 -23.46
CA ASP A 304 5.76 24.00 -24.30
C ASP A 304 5.43 25.37 -23.66
N GLU A 305 4.27 25.51 -23.01
CA GLU A 305 3.87 26.72 -22.26
C GLU A 305 4.81 26.98 -21.09
N LEU A 306 5.20 25.96 -20.31
CA LEU A 306 6.14 26.07 -19.20
C LEU A 306 7.56 26.42 -19.67
N LEU A 307 8.04 25.82 -20.74
CA LEU A 307 9.33 26.18 -21.36
C LEU A 307 9.33 27.62 -21.88
N HIS A 308 8.23 28.07 -22.47
CA HIS A 308 8.09 29.46 -22.88
C HIS A 308 8.09 30.39 -21.65
N ALA A 309 7.31 30.08 -20.61
CA ALA A 309 7.25 30.87 -19.39
C ALA A 309 8.63 31.05 -18.73
N ALA A 310 9.43 29.98 -18.67
CA ALA A 310 10.77 30.01 -18.07
C ALA A 310 11.76 30.96 -18.80
N ASN A 311 11.53 31.29 -20.06
CA ASN A 311 12.37 32.18 -20.86
C ASN A 311 11.91 33.66 -20.79
N LEU A 312 10.83 33.95 -20.09
CA LEU A 312 10.35 35.32 -19.90
C LEU A 312 11.08 36.02 -18.75
N GLU A 313 10.94 37.35 -18.72
CA GLU A 313 11.31 38.12 -17.52
C GLU A 313 10.51 37.64 -16.31
N PRO A 314 11.07 37.62 -15.07
CA PRO A 314 10.52 36.94 -13.93
C PRO A 314 9.05 37.23 -13.62
N VAL A 315 8.63 38.50 -13.67
CA VAL A 315 7.22 38.88 -13.41
C VAL A 315 6.30 38.38 -14.53
N ALA A 316 6.78 38.33 -15.78
CA ALA A 316 6.04 37.79 -16.90
C ALA A 316 5.98 36.22 -16.81
N ALA A 317 7.07 35.60 -16.36
CA ALA A 317 7.11 34.15 -16.09
C ALA A 317 6.06 33.75 -15.03
N VAL A 318 5.97 34.47 -13.92
CA VAL A 318 4.92 34.26 -12.90
C VAL A 318 3.53 34.31 -13.51
N ARG A 319 3.23 35.36 -14.28
CA ARG A 319 1.91 35.51 -14.93
C ARG A 319 1.61 34.36 -15.89
N ALA A 320 2.61 33.89 -16.64
CA ALA A 320 2.46 32.80 -17.59
C ALA A 320 2.20 31.46 -16.87
N VAL A 321 2.89 31.16 -15.76
CA VAL A 321 2.65 29.96 -14.94
C VAL A 321 1.25 30.01 -14.33
N LEU A 322 0.81 31.14 -13.78
CA LEU A 322 -0.53 31.29 -13.21
C LEU A 322 -1.64 31.18 -14.26
N ALA A 323 -1.43 31.72 -15.48
CA ALA A 323 -2.36 31.55 -16.59
C ALA A 323 -2.45 30.08 -17.06
N ALA A 324 -1.33 29.37 -17.07
CA ALA A 324 -1.32 27.92 -17.32
C ALA A 324 -2.10 27.16 -16.25
N GLU A 325 -1.93 27.52 -14.96
CA GLU A 325 -2.68 26.92 -13.85
C GLU A 325 -4.19 27.15 -14.03
N GLU A 326 -4.63 28.37 -14.30
CA GLU A 326 -6.05 28.65 -14.54
C GLU A 326 -6.63 27.80 -15.69
N LYS A 327 -5.86 27.62 -16.75
CA LYS A 327 -6.26 26.88 -17.95
C LYS A 327 -6.33 25.36 -17.71
N HIS A 328 -5.35 24.79 -16.98
CA HIS A 328 -5.14 23.34 -16.88
C HIS A 328 -5.60 22.74 -15.55
N ALA A 329 -5.93 23.52 -14.53
CA ALA A 329 -6.28 23.04 -13.18
C ALA A 329 -7.38 21.99 -13.17
N ALA A 330 -8.42 22.16 -13.99
CA ALA A 330 -9.55 21.21 -14.07
C ALA A 330 -9.13 19.81 -14.49
N ARG A 331 -8.03 19.67 -15.25
CA ARG A 331 -7.52 18.39 -15.74
C ARG A 331 -7.03 17.48 -14.62
N ARG A 332 -6.68 17.99 -13.45
CA ARG A 332 -6.28 17.16 -12.28
C ARG A 332 -7.37 16.20 -11.81
N ASN A 333 -8.64 16.52 -12.11
CA ASN A 333 -9.79 15.69 -11.74
C ASN A 333 -10.16 14.66 -12.81
N THR A 334 -9.44 14.60 -13.94
CA THR A 334 -9.70 13.62 -14.99
C THR A 334 -9.24 12.22 -14.60
N LEU A 335 -9.84 11.21 -15.24
CA LEU A 335 -9.44 9.82 -15.05
C LEU A 335 -7.95 9.59 -15.31
N TRP A 336 -7.41 10.23 -16.35
CA TRP A 336 -6.01 10.07 -16.75
C TRP A 336 -5.04 10.68 -15.76
N ALA A 337 -5.41 11.78 -15.14
CA ALA A 337 -4.63 12.36 -14.04
C ALA A 337 -4.62 11.44 -12.81
N GLN A 338 -5.75 10.84 -12.45
CA GLN A 338 -5.85 9.87 -11.35
C GLN A 338 -5.04 8.60 -11.61
N GLN A 339 -4.87 8.21 -12.86
CA GLN A 339 -4.00 7.11 -13.28
C GLN A 339 -2.52 7.48 -13.40
N GLY A 340 -2.14 8.74 -13.15
CA GLY A 340 -0.75 9.21 -13.24
C GLY A 340 -0.30 9.65 -14.64
N HIS A 341 -1.22 9.75 -15.60
CA HIS A 341 -0.91 10.12 -16.99
C HIS A 341 -1.02 11.63 -17.29
N ALA A 342 -1.10 12.47 -16.25
CA ALA A 342 -1.06 13.92 -16.37
C ALA A 342 -0.06 14.56 -15.39
N PRO A 343 1.21 14.15 -15.39
CA PRO A 343 2.18 14.54 -14.37
C PRO A 343 2.50 16.04 -14.38
N LEU A 344 2.55 16.72 -15.55
CA LEU A 344 2.76 18.14 -15.58
C LEU A 344 1.56 18.93 -15.04
N THR A 345 0.35 18.48 -15.34
CA THR A 345 -0.87 19.08 -14.77
C THR A 345 -0.90 18.92 -13.24
N MET A 346 -0.39 17.79 -12.70
CA MET A 346 -0.24 17.63 -11.25
C MET A 346 0.84 18.55 -10.69
N ALA A 347 2.01 18.63 -11.31
CA ALA A 347 3.12 19.50 -10.92
C ALA A 347 2.77 21.00 -10.98
N LEU A 348 1.87 21.39 -11.87
CA LEU A 348 1.54 22.78 -12.13
C LEU A 348 0.96 23.50 -10.90
N ALA A 349 0.22 22.80 -10.03
CA ALA A 349 -0.27 23.37 -8.78
C ALA A 349 0.88 23.85 -7.88
N ASP A 350 1.89 23.01 -7.70
CA ASP A 350 3.08 23.34 -6.92
C ASP A 350 3.93 24.45 -7.59
N LEU A 351 4.04 24.42 -8.92
CA LEU A 351 4.70 25.51 -9.67
C LEU A 351 3.97 26.85 -9.51
N ALA A 352 2.64 26.83 -9.40
CA ALA A 352 1.85 28.04 -9.14
C ALA A 352 2.08 28.59 -7.73
N VAL A 353 2.22 27.72 -6.70
CA VAL A 353 2.62 28.13 -5.34
C VAL A 353 3.96 28.85 -5.37
N ILE A 354 4.96 28.27 -6.04
CA ILE A 354 6.29 28.87 -6.20
C ILE A 354 6.20 30.24 -6.94
N ALA A 355 5.36 30.30 -7.96
CA ALA A 355 5.17 31.53 -8.76
C ALA A 355 4.56 32.68 -7.93
N VAL A 356 3.57 32.37 -7.07
CA VAL A 356 3.00 33.36 -6.14
C VAL A 356 4.05 33.85 -5.15
N ALA A 357 4.77 32.91 -4.53
CA ALA A 357 5.78 33.21 -3.52
C ALA A 357 6.96 34.03 -4.06
N PHE A 358 7.28 33.89 -5.35
CA PHE A 358 8.34 34.71 -5.98
C PHE A 358 8.09 36.23 -5.88
N LEU A 359 6.83 36.65 -5.87
CA LEU A 359 6.46 38.08 -5.78
C LEU A 359 6.60 38.63 -4.37
N GLU A 360 6.66 37.78 -3.36
CA GLU A 360 6.69 38.16 -1.97
C GLU A 360 8.13 38.51 -1.51
N PRO A 361 8.33 39.56 -0.71
CA PRO A 361 9.60 39.83 -0.07
C PRO A 361 9.86 38.81 1.05
N LEU A 362 11.10 38.76 1.56
CA LEU A 362 11.38 38.07 2.84
C LEU A 362 10.51 38.73 3.92
N ALA A 363 9.75 37.91 4.61
CA ALA A 363 8.88 38.34 5.72
C ALA A 363 9.68 38.52 7.01
N GLY A 364 9.28 39.49 7.83
CA GLY A 364 9.91 39.81 9.12
C GLY A 364 11.06 40.81 9.04
N GLY A 365 11.26 41.55 10.15
CA GLY A 365 12.33 42.55 10.31
C GLY A 365 13.51 42.05 11.15
N THR A 366 13.39 40.83 11.73
CA THR A 366 14.42 40.14 12.52
C THR A 366 14.58 38.68 12.07
N PRO A 367 15.74 38.06 12.36
CA PRO A 367 15.92 36.63 12.03
C PRO A 367 14.87 35.72 12.67
N GLN A 368 14.39 35.99 13.89
CA GLN A 368 13.35 35.24 14.59
C GLN A 368 12.00 35.36 13.88
N GLU A 369 11.61 36.57 13.44
CA GLU A 369 10.37 36.79 12.71
C GLU A 369 10.42 36.09 11.35
N ALA A 370 11.56 36.21 10.64
CA ALA A 370 11.75 35.49 9.38
C ALA A 370 11.64 33.95 9.55
N ALA A 371 12.25 33.39 10.62
CA ALA A 371 12.15 31.98 10.93
C ALA A 371 10.71 31.56 11.28
N SER A 372 9.96 32.38 12.03
CA SER A 372 8.55 32.12 12.33
C SER A 372 7.70 32.07 11.05
N HIS A 373 7.86 33.07 10.16
CA HIS A 373 7.17 33.08 8.86
C HIS A 373 7.53 31.86 8.00
N TYR A 374 8.83 31.50 7.97
CA TYR A 374 9.26 30.31 7.27
C TYR A 374 8.60 29.05 7.83
N ALA A 375 8.55 28.93 9.16
CA ALA A 375 7.93 27.79 9.84
C ALA A 375 6.40 27.75 9.68
N ASP A 376 5.74 28.89 9.55
CA ASP A 376 4.28 28.99 9.39
C ASP A 376 3.82 28.69 7.95
N SER A 377 4.53 29.21 6.94
CA SER A 377 4.11 29.09 5.53
C SER A 377 5.26 28.95 4.52
N GLY A 378 6.44 29.55 4.78
CA GLY A 378 7.54 29.54 3.81
C GLY A 378 8.08 28.15 3.46
N TRP A 379 7.92 27.16 4.33
CA TRP A 379 8.27 25.76 4.10
C TRP A 379 7.47 25.11 2.95
N GLU A 380 6.25 25.59 2.68
CA GLU A 380 5.39 25.07 1.60
C GLU A 380 6.05 25.23 0.22
N ILE A 381 6.85 26.26 0.05
CA ILE A 381 7.54 26.55 -1.21
C ILE A 381 8.66 25.52 -1.45
N ASP A 382 9.40 25.17 -0.40
CA ASP A 382 10.43 24.14 -0.46
C ASP A 382 9.81 22.74 -0.65
N ALA A 383 8.67 22.48 -0.02
CA ALA A 383 7.88 21.26 -0.23
C ALA A 383 7.38 21.14 -1.67
N SER A 384 6.79 22.24 -2.21
CA SER A 384 6.32 22.30 -3.60
C SER A 384 7.47 22.11 -4.60
N ALA A 385 8.61 22.75 -4.38
CA ALA A 385 9.78 22.57 -5.23
C ALA A 385 10.29 21.12 -5.22
N ARG A 386 10.34 20.48 -4.05
CA ARG A 386 10.72 19.07 -3.92
C ARG A 386 9.69 18.14 -4.56
N SER A 387 8.40 18.41 -4.39
CA SER A 387 7.31 17.66 -5.03
C SER A 387 7.44 17.62 -6.55
N VAL A 388 7.64 18.78 -7.18
CA VAL A 388 7.78 18.84 -8.64
C VAL A 388 9.10 18.21 -9.13
N MET A 389 10.19 18.28 -8.35
CA MET A 389 11.42 17.56 -8.64
C MET A 389 11.21 16.04 -8.60
N ALA A 390 10.41 15.53 -7.66
CA ALA A 390 10.08 14.12 -7.58
C ALA A 390 9.23 13.64 -8.79
N ILE A 391 8.27 14.47 -9.23
CA ILE A 391 7.46 14.22 -10.44
C ILE A 391 8.35 14.22 -11.69
N ALA A 392 9.24 15.20 -11.82
CA ALA A 392 10.16 15.32 -12.95
C ALA A 392 10.98 14.05 -13.17
N GLN A 393 11.47 13.43 -12.09
CA GLN A 393 12.30 12.23 -12.14
C GLN A 393 11.54 10.93 -12.40
N GLN A 394 10.22 10.91 -12.22
CA GLN A 394 9.38 9.75 -12.53
C GLN A 394 8.99 9.70 -14.01
N THR A 395 9.07 10.84 -14.66
CA THR A 395 8.62 11.05 -16.02
C THR A 395 9.75 11.71 -16.79
N GLU A 396 9.88 11.52 -18.08
CA GLU A 396 10.90 12.19 -18.91
C GLU A 396 10.60 13.69 -19.12
N LEU A 397 10.00 14.36 -18.12
CA LEU A 397 9.52 15.75 -18.16
C LEU A 397 10.39 16.68 -17.32
N GLU A 398 11.65 16.32 -17.05
CA GLU A 398 12.60 17.12 -16.29
C GLU A 398 12.76 18.55 -16.87
N LYS A 399 12.90 18.63 -18.18
CA LYS A 399 13.24 19.87 -18.86
C LYS A 399 12.26 21.03 -18.59
N PRO A 400 10.94 20.94 -18.78
CA PRO A 400 10.01 22.03 -18.51
C PRO A 400 9.94 22.39 -17.02
N ILE A 401 9.96 21.39 -16.12
CA ILE A 401 9.90 21.62 -14.68
C ILE A 401 11.17 22.34 -14.20
N TYR A 402 12.35 21.82 -14.55
CA TYR A 402 13.62 22.41 -14.10
C TYR A 402 13.84 23.81 -14.67
N ALA A 403 13.37 24.10 -15.89
CA ALA A 403 13.43 25.45 -16.45
C ALA A 403 12.62 26.44 -15.61
N VAL A 404 11.41 26.11 -15.17
CA VAL A 404 10.60 26.96 -14.29
C VAL A 404 11.23 27.09 -12.89
N LEU A 405 11.76 26.00 -12.32
CA LEU A 405 12.45 26.04 -11.03
C LEU A 405 13.69 26.94 -11.08
N GLU A 406 14.47 26.91 -12.16
CA GLU A 406 15.61 27.79 -12.37
C GLU A 406 15.16 29.27 -12.50
N ALA A 407 14.07 29.53 -13.23
CA ALA A 407 13.57 30.87 -13.46
C ALA A 407 12.95 31.54 -12.22
N LEU A 408 12.25 30.74 -11.37
CA LEU A 408 11.48 31.28 -10.24
C LEU A 408 12.00 30.79 -8.88
N TYR A 409 12.11 29.49 -8.63
CA TYR A 409 12.48 28.95 -7.32
C TYR A 409 13.91 29.29 -6.93
N ARG A 410 14.89 29.10 -7.83
CA ARG A 410 16.29 29.51 -7.57
C ARG A 410 16.40 30.96 -7.20
N ARG A 411 15.77 31.88 -7.97
CA ARG A 411 15.81 33.31 -7.70
C ARG A 411 15.08 33.69 -6.42
N TRP A 412 14.01 32.98 -6.08
CA TRP A 412 13.34 33.11 -4.79
C TRP A 412 14.29 32.73 -3.66
N LEU A 413 14.94 31.55 -3.72
CA LEU A 413 15.93 31.12 -2.74
C LEU A 413 17.06 32.10 -2.57
N GLU A 414 17.64 32.65 -3.66
CA GLU A 414 18.69 33.65 -3.64
C GLU A 414 18.24 34.88 -2.88
N LYS A 415 17.04 35.40 -3.15
CA LYS A 415 16.45 36.57 -2.49
C LYS A 415 16.21 36.31 -0.99
N GLN A 416 15.64 35.16 -0.65
CA GLN A 416 15.35 34.75 0.73
C GLN A 416 16.65 34.58 1.53
N ALA A 417 17.61 33.81 1.02
CA ALA A 417 18.89 33.57 1.70
C ALA A 417 19.71 34.86 1.86
N GLY A 418 19.80 35.67 0.82
CA GLY A 418 20.50 36.99 0.90
C GLY A 418 19.84 37.93 1.90
N GLY A 419 18.51 37.98 1.92
CA GLY A 419 17.74 38.76 2.89
C GLY A 419 17.95 38.27 4.33
N PHE A 420 17.89 36.94 4.55
CA PHE A 420 18.14 36.33 5.88
C PHE A 420 19.58 36.62 6.36
N GLN A 421 20.59 36.49 5.49
CA GLN A 421 21.98 36.84 5.81
C GLN A 421 22.12 38.32 6.20
N ALA A 422 21.41 39.23 5.51
CA ALA A 422 21.40 40.64 5.86
C ALA A 422 20.75 40.91 7.24
N LEU A 423 19.65 40.24 7.56
CA LEU A 423 19.03 40.30 8.89
C LEU A 423 19.97 39.81 9.98
N VAL A 424 20.63 38.67 9.78
CA VAL A 424 21.60 38.10 10.73
C VAL A 424 22.83 39.04 10.89
N LYS A 425 23.32 39.61 9.80
CA LYS A 425 24.42 40.59 9.87
C LYS A 425 24.04 41.82 10.71
N LYS A 426 22.79 42.22 10.64
CA LYS A 426 22.29 43.40 11.35
C LYS A 426 21.91 43.15 12.81
N HIS A 427 21.28 42.04 13.09
CA HIS A 427 20.65 41.74 14.39
C HIS A 427 21.35 40.62 15.19
N GLY A 428 22.34 39.95 14.60
CA GLY A 428 22.95 38.74 15.17
C GLY A 428 22.17 37.45 14.84
N TYR A 429 22.83 36.33 15.04
CA TYR A 429 22.20 35.03 14.88
C TYR A 429 21.41 34.67 16.14
N PRO A 430 20.19 34.13 16.02
CA PRO A 430 19.36 33.81 17.17
C PRO A 430 19.97 32.72 18.06
N GLU A 431 19.86 32.88 19.36
CA GLU A 431 20.18 31.86 20.32
C GLU A 431 19.05 30.83 20.40
N TRP A 432 19.41 29.57 20.44
CA TRP A 432 18.47 28.45 20.66
C TRP A 432 19.16 27.35 21.47
N THR A 433 18.44 26.75 22.40
CA THR A 433 18.93 25.64 23.20
C THR A 433 17.85 24.60 23.32
N LEU A 434 18.27 23.31 23.35
CA LEU A 434 17.35 22.22 23.63
C LEU A 434 16.69 22.44 25.02
N PRO A 435 15.35 22.43 25.11
CA PRO A 435 14.68 22.52 26.39
C PRO A 435 15.11 21.41 27.37
N GLU A 436 14.90 21.64 28.67
CA GLU A 436 15.20 20.60 29.68
C GLU A 436 14.36 19.35 29.40
N VAL A 437 15.05 18.21 29.28
CA VAL A 437 14.43 16.92 28.97
C VAL A 437 13.91 16.29 30.26
N ALA A 438 12.63 16.02 30.32
CA ALA A 438 11.98 15.34 31.45
C ALA A 438 12.14 13.82 31.39
N ASP A 439 12.04 13.14 32.53
CA ASP A 439 12.04 11.68 32.59
C ASP A 439 10.87 11.08 31.79
N GLY A 440 11.16 9.97 31.13
CA GLY A 440 10.23 9.33 30.18
C GLY A 440 10.27 9.90 28.77
N THR A 441 11.20 10.82 28.49
CA THR A 441 11.38 11.40 27.17
C THR A 441 12.61 10.79 26.47
N VAL A 442 12.45 10.37 25.23
CA VAL A 442 13.55 10.03 24.33
C VAL A 442 13.75 11.13 23.30
N VAL A 443 14.96 11.66 23.19
CA VAL A 443 15.37 12.58 22.14
C VAL A 443 15.83 11.75 20.94
N LEU A 444 15.09 11.83 19.85
CA LEU A 444 15.38 11.14 18.58
C LEU A 444 16.06 12.11 17.62
N PHE A 445 17.33 11.88 17.38
CA PHE A 445 18.11 12.64 16.39
C PHE A 445 17.88 12.08 14.99
N VAL A 446 17.62 12.97 14.04
CA VAL A 446 17.44 12.68 12.60
C VAL A 446 18.36 13.60 11.81
N ASP A 447 19.33 13.03 11.09
CA ASP A 447 20.29 13.78 10.28
C ASP A 447 19.61 14.39 9.05
N GLY A 448 19.72 15.71 8.88
CA GLY A 448 19.22 16.43 7.71
C GLY A 448 17.68 16.49 7.59
N LEU A 449 16.92 16.45 8.69
CA LEU A 449 15.48 16.62 8.63
C LEU A 449 15.10 18.09 8.40
N ARG A 450 14.98 18.51 7.14
CA ARG A 450 14.57 19.86 6.79
C ARG A 450 13.13 20.17 7.24
N PHE A 451 12.83 21.46 7.46
CA PHE A 451 11.57 21.89 8.09
C PHE A 451 10.30 21.46 7.32
N ASP A 452 10.33 21.48 5.99
CA ASP A 452 9.22 21.00 5.13
C ASP A 452 8.94 19.48 5.34
N LEU A 453 10.00 18.68 5.49
CA LEU A 453 9.86 17.25 5.79
C LEU A 453 9.24 17.03 7.17
N ALA A 454 9.61 17.85 8.15
CA ALA A 454 9.02 17.77 9.49
C ALA A 454 7.53 18.13 9.49
N ARG A 455 7.09 19.07 8.63
CA ARG A 455 5.67 19.38 8.42
C ARG A 455 4.90 18.21 7.78
N GLU A 456 5.51 17.53 6.81
CA GLU A 456 4.91 16.32 6.23
C GLU A 456 4.82 15.19 7.26
N LEU A 457 5.86 15.01 8.08
CA LEU A 457 5.85 14.04 9.18
C LEU A 457 4.76 14.38 10.22
N GLU A 458 4.63 15.64 10.61
CA GLU A 458 3.58 16.14 11.50
C GLU A 458 2.19 15.78 10.96
N ALA A 459 1.94 16.08 9.67
CA ALA A 459 0.68 15.74 9.00
C ALA A 459 0.43 14.23 8.94
N ALA A 460 1.48 13.42 8.75
CA ALA A 460 1.37 11.96 8.75
C ALA A 460 1.08 11.37 10.15
N LEU A 461 1.63 11.99 11.19
CA LEU A 461 1.40 11.58 12.58
C LEU A 461 0.02 12.02 13.08
N HIS A 462 -0.48 13.18 12.66
CA HIS A 462 -1.84 13.65 13.00
C HIS A 462 -2.97 12.78 12.44
N LYS A 463 -2.72 11.95 11.43
CA LYS A 463 -3.69 10.93 10.97
C LYS A 463 -3.97 9.87 12.03
N ASP A 464 -3.11 9.74 13.03
CA ASP A 464 -3.28 8.89 14.18
C ASP A 464 -3.89 9.72 15.33
N ASN A 465 -5.21 9.58 15.55
CA ASN A 465 -5.96 10.29 16.59
C ASN A 465 -5.45 10.02 18.01
N GLY A 466 -4.58 9.03 18.20
CA GLY A 466 -3.96 8.67 19.48
C GLY A 466 -2.70 9.48 19.81
N LEU A 467 -2.24 10.34 18.90
CA LEU A 467 -1.02 11.13 19.08
C LEU A 467 -1.32 12.64 19.20
N ASP A 468 -0.59 13.29 20.09
CA ASP A 468 -0.47 14.74 20.19
C ASP A 468 0.91 15.14 19.66
N VAL A 469 0.92 16.01 18.66
CA VAL A 469 2.13 16.43 17.95
C VAL A 469 2.24 17.94 17.99
N ALA A 470 3.39 18.45 18.41
CA ALA A 470 3.68 19.88 18.41
C ALA A 470 5.03 20.14 17.75
N LEU A 471 5.02 20.93 16.68
CA LEU A 471 6.21 21.34 15.92
C LEU A 471 6.50 22.83 16.14
N LYS A 472 7.76 23.14 16.45
CA LYS A 472 8.25 24.53 16.63
C LYS A 472 9.56 24.72 15.86
N PRO A 473 9.84 25.94 15.38
CA PRO A 473 11.16 26.26 14.84
C PRO A 473 12.21 26.37 15.95
N GLY A 474 13.39 25.85 15.63
CA GLY A 474 14.62 26.06 16.36
C GLY A 474 15.70 26.61 15.44
N PHE A 475 16.88 26.89 15.98
CA PHE A 475 18.05 27.29 15.22
C PHE A 475 19.21 26.33 15.46
N THR A 476 19.87 25.94 14.39
CA THR A 476 21.07 25.09 14.53
C THR A 476 22.32 25.91 14.83
N SER A 477 23.48 25.27 14.91
CA SER A 477 24.77 25.94 15.11
C SER A 477 25.23 26.69 13.85
N ILE A 478 26.16 27.63 14.02
CA ILE A 478 26.97 28.18 12.95
C ILE A 478 28.35 27.54 12.97
N PRO A 479 28.79 26.91 11.85
CA PRO A 479 28.04 26.59 10.64
C PRO A 479 27.03 25.46 10.86
N SER A 480 26.08 25.33 9.93
CA SER A 480 25.06 24.29 9.92
C SER A 480 25.61 22.97 9.35
N VAL A 481 26.60 22.40 10.01
CA VAL A 481 27.26 21.13 9.65
C VAL A 481 27.06 20.08 10.74
N THR A 482 26.97 18.80 10.36
CA THR A 482 26.65 17.69 11.28
C THR A 482 27.53 17.66 12.52
N SER A 483 28.83 17.87 12.40
CA SER A 483 29.77 17.83 13.54
C SER A 483 29.45 18.86 14.61
N SER A 484 28.98 20.04 14.25
CA SER A 484 28.53 21.08 15.16
C SER A 484 27.06 20.93 15.53
N GLY A 485 26.18 20.81 14.53
CA GLY A 485 24.74 20.80 14.70
C GLY A 485 24.22 19.65 15.58
N LYS A 486 24.75 18.44 15.41
CA LYS A 486 24.35 17.30 16.24
C LYS A 486 24.66 17.50 17.71
N VAL A 487 25.83 18.09 18.02
CA VAL A 487 26.17 18.44 19.41
C VAL A 487 25.28 19.57 19.90
N TRP A 488 25.00 20.58 19.04
CA TRP A 488 24.16 21.74 19.38
C TRP A 488 22.74 21.36 19.82
N VAL A 489 22.10 20.43 19.10
CA VAL A 489 20.73 19.97 19.38
C VAL A 489 20.69 18.81 20.38
N SER A 490 21.84 18.35 20.90
CA SER A 490 21.90 17.26 21.86
C SER A 490 21.92 17.77 23.31
N PRO A 491 21.52 16.91 24.27
CA PRO A 491 21.69 17.20 25.70
C PRO A 491 23.14 17.47 26.13
N ALA A 492 24.12 17.00 25.34
CA ALA A 492 25.54 17.17 25.62
C ALA A 492 26.08 18.56 25.21
N CYS A 493 25.27 19.42 24.59
CA CYS A 493 25.69 20.76 24.20
C CYS A 493 26.28 21.56 25.39
N LYS A 494 25.68 21.43 26.56
CA LYS A 494 26.15 22.08 27.83
C LYS A 494 27.48 21.57 28.37
N LEU A 495 27.97 20.44 27.85
CA LEU A 495 29.23 19.79 28.29
C LEU A 495 30.42 20.12 27.38
N VAL A 496 30.23 20.99 26.39
CA VAL A 496 31.28 21.37 25.45
C VAL A 496 32.32 22.27 26.12
N GLU A 497 33.59 21.89 26.00
CA GLU A 497 34.75 22.59 26.58
C GLU A 497 35.53 23.42 25.55
N GLY A 498 34.93 23.79 24.42
CA GLY A 498 35.56 24.43 23.25
C GLY A 498 35.56 23.51 22.04
N GLY A 499 36.56 23.62 21.16
CA GLY A 499 36.56 22.76 19.97
C GLY A 499 37.80 22.84 19.10
N ASN A 500 37.83 22.00 18.05
CA ASN A 500 38.78 22.10 16.97
C ASN A 500 38.11 22.87 15.81
N GLY A 501 38.49 24.13 15.63
CA GLY A 501 37.96 24.97 14.58
C GLY A 501 38.22 24.45 13.16
N GLY A 502 39.29 23.66 12.94
CA GLY A 502 39.63 23.13 11.63
C GLY A 502 38.60 22.14 11.05
N ASP A 503 37.85 21.47 11.92
CA ASP A 503 36.80 20.50 11.52
C ASP A 503 35.40 20.91 12.00
N PHE A 504 35.25 22.07 12.61
CA PHE A 504 34.04 22.48 13.34
C PHE A 504 33.55 21.38 14.30
N ALA A 505 34.48 20.70 14.93
CA ALA A 505 34.22 19.58 15.82
C ALA A 505 34.30 20.03 17.29
N PRO A 506 33.17 20.12 18.02
CA PRO A 506 33.16 20.51 19.43
C PRO A 506 33.98 19.52 20.27
N LYS A 507 34.67 20.05 21.31
CA LYS A 507 35.41 19.20 22.25
C LYS A 507 34.50 18.84 23.40
N LEU A 508 34.18 17.56 23.50
CA LEU A 508 33.46 16.93 24.59
C LEU A 508 34.42 16.47 25.69
N PRO A 509 33.96 16.11 26.90
CA PRO A 509 34.81 15.69 28.01
C PRO A 509 35.82 14.58 27.70
N LYS A 510 35.52 13.75 26.67
CA LYS A 510 36.40 12.65 26.22
C LYS A 510 37.16 12.97 24.94
N GLY A 511 37.21 14.23 24.51
CA GLY A 511 37.96 14.72 23.35
C GLY A 511 37.10 15.22 22.21
N ALA A 512 37.66 15.49 21.02
CA ALA A 512 36.97 16.00 19.86
C ALA A 512 35.76 15.09 19.47
N TYR A 513 34.71 15.71 18.95
CA TYR A 513 33.47 15.06 18.57
C TYR A 513 33.68 13.79 17.71
N THR A 514 33.00 12.75 18.13
CA THR A 514 32.59 11.59 17.33
C THR A 514 31.21 11.15 17.86
N ALA A 515 30.41 10.48 17.04
CA ALA A 515 29.09 9.99 17.47
C ALA A 515 29.17 9.11 18.74
N GLU A 516 30.21 8.28 18.86
CA GLU A 516 30.45 7.45 20.06
C GLU A 516 30.76 8.30 21.30
N LYS A 517 31.62 9.32 21.17
CA LYS A 517 31.98 10.21 22.30
C LYS A 517 30.79 11.07 22.74
N LEU A 518 29.95 11.49 21.80
CA LEU A 518 28.71 12.20 22.11
C LEU A 518 27.79 11.31 22.96
N ARG A 519 27.54 10.06 22.56
CA ARG A 519 26.75 9.10 23.34
C ARG A 519 27.35 8.90 24.74
N LYS A 520 28.64 8.63 24.81
CA LYS A 520 29.36 8.45 26.09
C LYS A 520 29.38 9.70 27.00
N ALA A 521 29.21 10.89 26.45
CA ALA A 521 29.09 12.11 27.24
C ALA A 521 27.70 12.27 27.85
N MET A 522 26.66 11.72 27.23
CA MET A 522 25.27 11.81 27.72
C MET A 522 24.94 10.76 28.80
N GLU A 523 25.63 9.61 28.82
CA GLU A 523 25.38 8.55 29.80
C GLU A 523 25.49 9.03 31.24
N PRO A 524 26.55 9.77 31.68
CA PRO A 524 26.63 10.32 33.05
C PRO A 524 25.55 11.35 33.39
N GLU A 525 24.94 11.98 32.39
CA GLU A 525 23.85 12.94 32.51
C GLU A 525 22.47 12.26 32.59
N GLY A 526 22.44 10.92 32.73
CA GLY A 526 21.23 10.12 32.93
C GLY A 526 20.48 9.77 31.61
N TYR A 527 21.15 9.86 30.47
CA TYR A 527 20.57 9.45 29.18
C TYR A 527 20.93 8.01 28.83
N ALA A 528 19.94 7.16 28.68
CA ALA A 528 20.09 5.84 28.09
C ALA A 528 20.23 5.95 26.57
N ILE A 529 21.17 5.21 25.99
CA ILE A 529 21.28 5.09 24.52
C ILE A 529 20.27 4.03 24.05
N VAL A 530 19.30 4.45 23.24
CA VAL A 530 18.15 3.64 22.84
C VAL A 530 18.31 3.13 21.42
N ASP A 531 18.22 1.81 21.24
CA ASP A 531 18.13 1.19 19.94
C ASP A 531 16.74 1.44 19.34
N THR A 532 16.68 2.06 18.17
CA THR A 532 15.41 2.41 17.50
C THR A 532 14.70 1.21 16.86
N GLU A 533 15.42 0.11 16.60
CA GLU A 533 14.82 -1.10 16.02
C GLU A 533 14.22 -2.01 17.10
N ASN A 534 14.89 -2.10 18.24
CA ASN A 534 14.46 -2.90 19.38
C ASN A 534 14.45 -2.03 20.67
N PRO A 535 13.62 -0.98 20.71
CA PRO A 535 13.67 -0.04 21.81
C PRO A 535 13.19 -0.69 23.11
N SER A 536 13.99 -0.53 24.16
CA SER A 536 13.58 -0.80 25.52
C SER A 536 13.29 0.51 26.24
N PHE A 537 12.26 0.52 27.10
CA PHE A 537 12.04 1.64 28.00
C PHE A 537 13.04 1.60 29.14
N ALA A 538 13.81 2.66 29.29
CA ALA A 538 14.63 2.90 30.47
C ALA A 538 14.00 4.02 31.29
N TYR A 539 13.98 3.86 32.64
CA TYR A 539 13.59 4.95 33.52
C TYR A 539 14.57 6.11 33.36
N GLY A 540 14.03 7.32 33.15
CA GLY A 540 14.81 8.51 32.95
C GLY A 540 14.70 9.03 31.52
N LYS A 541 15.81 9.46 30.98
CA LYS A 541 15.90 10.15 29.68
C LYS A 541 16.55 9.21 28.65
N GLY A 542 16.19 9.36 27.38
CA GLY A 542 16.77 8.57 26.30
C GLY A 542 17.38 9.45 25.21
N TRP A 543 18.40 8.91 24.55
CA TRP A 543 18.91 9.40 23.27
C TRP A 543 18.85 8.28 22.25
N ALA A 544 18.24 8.55 21.12
CA ALA A 544 18.15 7.64 19.99
C ALA A 544 18.60 8.34 18.72
N GLU A 545 19.11 7.59 17.76
CA GLU A 545 19.49 8.09 16.44
C GLU A 545 18.68 7.35 15.39
N PHE A 546 18.02 8.07 14.48
CA PHE A 546 17.29 7.48 13.39
C PHE A 546 18.27 6.85 12.40
N PRO A 547 18.09 5.57 12.01
CA PRO A 547 19.03 4.86 11.13
C PRO A 547 18.92 5.30 9.66
N GLY A 548 17.81 5.93 9.26
CA GLY A 548 17.65 6.50 7.92
C GLY A 548 18.47 7.77 7.77
N ASP A 549 19.34 7.81 6.78
CA ASP A 549 20.31 8.88 6.59
C ASP A 549 19.89 9.76 5.41
N ILE A 550 19.05 10.78 5.70
CA ILE A 550 18.54 11.73 4.71
C ILE A 550 19.69 12.56 4.13
N ASP A 551 20.65 12.98 4.98
CA ASP A 551 21.78 13.79 4.57
C ASP A 551 22.71 13.04 3.63
N SER A 552 23.10 11.80 3.98
CA SER A 552 23.92 10.95 3.13
C SER A 552 23.26 10.68 1.76
N ASP A 553 21.94 10.43 1.77
CA ASP A 553 21.18 10.29 0.53
C ASP A 553 21.20 11.58 -0.31
N GLY A 554 21.11 12.74 0.33
CA GLY A 554 21.25 14.05 -0.33
C GLY A 554 22.59 14.19 -1.02
N HIS A 555 23.68 13.96 -0.29
CA HIS A 555 25.04 14.04 -0.83
C HIS A 555 25.32 13.02 -1.95
N ASN A 556 24.79 11.81 -1.84
CA ASN A 556 25.07 10.73 -2.78
C ASN A 556 24.12 10.70 -3.98
N LYS A 557 22.87 11.15 -3.82
CA LYS A 557 21.81 11.00 -4.81
C LYS A 557 21.40 12.33 -5.46
N GLY A 558 21.80 13.49 -4.88
CA GLY A 558 21.42 14.82 -5.36
C GLY A 558 19.89 14.94 -5.46
N LEU A 559 19.41 15.41 -6.61
CA LEU A 559 17.96 15.60 -6.86
C LEU A 559 17.11 14.33 -6.60
N LYS A 560 17.68 13.14 -6.72
CA LYS A 560 16.94 11.90 -6.46
C LYS A 560 16.47 11.77 -5.00
N LEU A 561 17.06 12.56 -4.09
CA LEU A 561 16.56 12.69 -2.71
C LEU A 561 15.07 13.09 -2.71
N ALA A 562 14.65 13.99 -3.59
CA ALA A 562 13.26 14.46 -3.65
C ALA A 562 12.23 13.31 -3.68
N ARG A 563 12.57 12.20 -4.34
CA ARG A 563 11.76 11.00 -4.40
C ARG A 563 11.99 10.06 -3.20
N ALA A 564 13.21 9.99 -2.71
CA ALA A 564 13.59 9.04 -1.66
C ALA A 564 13.04 9.42 -0.28
N VAL A 565 12.81 10.72 -0.01
CA VAL A 565 12.41 11.22 1.32
C VAL A 565 11.09 10.65 1.83
N THR A 566 10.15 10.32 0.96
CA THR A 566 8.86 9.72 1.38
C THR A 566 9.07 8.42 2.17
N ALA A 567 9.97 7.55 1.71
CA ALA A 567 10.29 6.31 2.41
C ALA A 567 10.96 6.59 3.78
N HIS A 568 11.86 7.58 3.84
CA HIS A 568 12.46 7.99 5.10
C HIS A 568 11.42 8.51 6.12
N LEU A 569 10.45 9.32 5.66
CA LEU A 569 9.39 9.84 6.53
C LEU A 569 8.46 8.73 7.04
N ASP A 570 8.11 7.77 6.20
CA ASP A 570 7.32 6.60 6.60
C ASP A 570 8.04 5.77 7.67
N ASP A 571 9.34 5.54 7.50
CA ASP A 571 10.14 4.77 8.45
C ASP A 571 10.40 5.56 9.75
N LEU A 572 10.56 6.88 9.66
CA LEU A 572 10.66 7.76 10.82
C LEU A 572 9.35 7.76 11.63
N ALA A 573 8.20 7.85 10.97
CA ALA A 573 6.91 7.76 11.63
C ALA A 573 6.70 6.40 12.33
N LYS A 574 7.14 5.29 11.71
CA LYS A 574 7.14 3.96 12.34
C LYS A 574 8.07 3.90 13.55
N THR A 575 9.26 4.51 13.45
CA THR A 575 10.25 4.57 14.54
C THR A 575 9.70 5.34 15.74
N ILE A 576 9.06 6.50 15.53
CA ILE A 576 8.42 7.27 16.60
C ILE A 576 7.34 6.43 17.28
N ARG A 577 6.46 5.77 16.52
CA ARG A 577 5.43 4.88 17.10
C ARG A 577 6.03 3.71 17.86
N ARG A 578 7.14 3.14 17.39
CA ARG A 578 7.85 2.03 18.05
C ARG A 578 8.42 2.47 19.40
N LEU A 579 9.03 3.65 19.48
CA LEU A 579 9.52 4.23 20.73
C LEU A 579 8.38 4.48 21.74
N LEU A 580 7.27 5.08 21.29
CA LEU A 580 6.09 5.27 22.13
C LEU A 580 5.47 3.93 22.59
N ASN A 581 5.47 2.91 21.74
CA ASN A 581 4.98 1.56 22.07
C ASN A 581 5.88 0.84 23.09
N ALA A 582 7.18 1.13 23.07
CA ALA A 582 8.13 0.58 24.05
C ALA A 582 7.97 1.19 25.45
N GLY A 583 7.18 2.27 25.60
CA GLY A 583 6.86 2.87 26.90
C GLY A 583 7.35 4.29 27.09
N TRP A 584 8.06 4.86 26.14
CA TRP A 584 8.45 6.26 26.23
C TRP A 584 7.22 7.17 26.22
N LYS A 585 7.12 8.10 27.18
CA LYS A 585 5.99 9.03 27.30
C LYS A 585 5.98 10.05 26.18
N GLN A 586 7.17 10.52 25.81
CA GLN A 586 7.38 11.50 24.74
C GLN A 586 8.56 11.11 23.85
N VAL A 587 8.46 11.43 22.57
CA VAL A 587 9.56 11.42 21.63
C VAL A 587 9.78 12.85 21.17
N TRP A 588 10.99 13.38 21.38
CA TRP A 588 11.41 14.67 20.86
C TRP A 588 12.29 14.47 19.64
N VAL A 589 11.81 14.89 18.49
CA VAL A 589 12.59 14.81 17.23
C VAL A 589 13.39 16.10 17.09
N VAL A 590 14.69 15.94 16.90
CA VAL A 590 15.67 17.03 16.67
C VAL A 590 16.54 16.71 15.46
N THR A 591 17.05 17.72 14.80
CA THR A 591 17.96 17.61 13.66
C THR A 591 19.06 18.66 13.76
N ASP A 592 20.18 18.38 13.15
CA ASP A 592 21.38 19.23 13.15
C ASP A 592 21.34 20.34 12.10
N HIS A 593 20.68 20.14 10.96
CA HIS A 593 20.54 21.13 9.90
C HIS A 593 19.42 20.75 8.92
N GLY A 594 19.03 21.70 8.10
CA GLY A 594 18.40 21.42 6.82
C GLY A 594 19.39 21.60 5.67
N TRP A 595 18.91 21.78 4.47
CA TRP A 595 19.72 21.76 3.25
C TRP A 595 19.09 22.54 2.10
N LEU A 596 19.92 22.89 1.11
CA LEU A 596 19.49 23.39 -0.19
C LEU A 596 19.49 22.25 -1.21
N LEU A 597 18.49 22.24 -2.10
CA LEU A 597 18.39 21.32 -3.22
C LEU A 597 17.97 22.09 -4.47
N LEU A 598 18.78 22.03 -5.52
CA LEU A 598 18.54 22.83 -6.71
C LEU A 598 18.93 22.09 -8.00
N PRO A 599 18.03 21.97 -8.99
CA PRO A 599 18.38 21.49 -10.33
C PRO A 599 19.47 22.37 -10.95
N GLY A 600 20.45 21.72 -11.60
CA GLY A 600 21.59 22.41 -12.20
C GLY A 600 22.69 22.81 -11.22
N GLY A 601 22.48 22.59 -9.93
CA GLY A 601 23.45 22.84 -8.87
C GLY A 601 23.46 24.26 -8.33
N LEU A 602 24.06 24.42 -7.15
CA LEU A 602 24.25 25.69 -6.47
C LEU A 602 25.26 26.59 -7.21
N PRO A 603 25.04 27.90 -7.27
CA PRO A 603 25.99 28.85 -7.89
C PRO A 603 27.35 28.78 -7.19
N LYS A 604 28.41 28.87 -7.95
CA LYS A 604 29.77 28.90 -7.39
C LYS A 604 30.12 30.30 -6.86
N ALA A 605 30.61 30.34 -5.62
CA ALA A 605 31.28 31.53 -5.05
C ALA A 605 32.78 31.32 -4.99
N GLU A 606 33.54 32.40 -5.20
CA GLU A 606 35.00 32.33 -5.06
C GLU A 606 35.40 32.41 -3.58
N LEU A 607 36.34 31.58 -3.18
CA LEU A 607 36.90 31.54 -1.84
C LEU A 607 38.42 31.74 -1.93
N PRO A 608 39.00 32.76 -1.32
CA PRO A 608 40.44 33.00 -1.38
C PRO A 608 41.24 31.88 -0.67
N ALA A 609 41.85 30.97 -1.41
CA ALA A 609 42.54 29.80 -0.91
C ALA A 609 43.67 30.10 0.11
N LYS A 610 44.26 31.31 0.06
CA LYS A 610 45.27 31.77 1.01
C LYS A 610 44.72 32.07 2.40
N LEU A 611 43.41 32.41 2.48
CA LEU A 611 42.76 32.85 3.72
C LEU A 611 41.94 31.75 4.37
N THR A 612 41.67 30.67 3.68
CA THR A 612 40.69 29.66 4.13
C THR A 612 41.18 28.24 4.02
N GLU A 613 40.58 27.38 4.83
CA GLU A 613 40.58 25.95 4.69
C GLU A 613 39.15 25.48 4.44
N THR A 614 38.90 24.72 3.37
CA THR A 614 37.59 24.19 3.07
C THR A 614 37.55 22.68 3.12
N LYS A 615 36.53 22.18 3.81
CA LYS A 615 36.11 20.77 3.72
C LYS A 615 34.65 20.66 3.31
N TRP A 616 33.92 21.77 3.37
CA TRP A 616 32.48 21.86 3.13
C TRP A 616 32.19 22.77 1.92
N GLY A 617 31.06 22.53 1.27
CA GLY A 617 30.69 23.34 0.10
C GLY A 617 30.18 24.73 0.45
N ARG A 618 29.53 24.91 1.60
CA ARG A 618 28.83 26.17 1.96
C ARG A 618 29.50 26.98 3.03
N CYS A 619 30.53 26.48 3.70
CA CYS A 619 31.28 27.17 4.73
C CYS A 619 32.78 26.85 4.68
N ALA A 620 33.59 27.70 5.33
CA ALA A 620 35.03 27.48 5.48
C ALA A 620 35.56 28.11 6.76
N VAL A 621 36.67 27.58 7.27
CA VAL A 621 37.42 28.21 8.35
C VAL A 621 38.25 29.39 7.78
N LEU A 622 38.15 30.55 8.36
CA LEU A 622 38.92 31.72 7.99
C LEU A 622 40.20 31.81 8.84
N LYS A 623 41.35 31.67 8.22
CA LYS A 623 42.68 31.70 8.90
C LYS A 623 43.08 33.12 9.32
N ASP A 624 42.76 34.14 8.52
CA ASP A 624 43.04 35.55 8.78
C ASP A 624 41.77 36.37 8.52
N ALA A 625 41.35 37.13 9.51
CA ALA A 625 40.16 37.97 9.48
C ALA A 625 40.42 39.39 8.99
N SER A 626 41.62 39.70 8.53
CA SER A 626 41.99 41.06 8.06
C SER A 626 41.52 41.27 6.61
N GLY A 627 40.60 42.23 6.43
CA GLY A 627 40.15 42.74 5.13
C GLY A 627 38.62 42.68 4.94
N ASP A 628 38.13 43.52 4.02
CA ASP A 628 36.72 43.49 3.61
C ASP A 628 36.49 42.28 2.71
N GLN A 629 35.50 41.46 3.05
CA GLN A 629 35.21 40.22 2.37
C GLN A 629 33.83 40.30 1.71
N ASP A 630 33.72 39.75 0.50
CA ASP A 630 32.45 39.66 -0.24
C ASP A 630 31.48 38.60 0.32
N PHE A 631 31.83 37.97 1.44
CA PHE A 631 31.03 36.93 2.10
C PHE A 631 30.82 37.26 3.59
N LEU A 632 29.77 36.69 4.19
CA LEU A 632 29.49 36.86 5.61
C LEU A 632 30.50 36.09 6.46
N VAL A 633 31.08 36.76 7.47
CA VAL A 633 31.98 36.15 8.44
C VAL A 633 31.32 36.16 9.81
N MET A 634 31.21 34.98 10.45
CA MET A 634 30.63 34.83 11.77
C MET A 634 31.57 34.05 12.69
N SER A 635 31.31 34.11 13.99
CA SER A 635 31.98 33.23 14.95
C SER A 635 31.38 31.83 14.91
N TRP A 636 32.19 30.80 15.10
CA TRP A 636 31.69 29.46 15.33
C TRP A 636 30.94 29.39 16.66
N SER A 637 29.82 28.67 16.68
CA SER A 637 28.93 28.59 17.85
C SER A 637 29.59 28.07 19.13
N PHE A 638 30.66 27.28 19.04
CA PHE A 638 31.35 26.67 20.19
C PHE A 638 32.69 27.36 20.53
N ASP A 639 33.22 28.23 19.68
CA ASP A 639 34.40 28.99 19.96
C ASP A 639 34.37 30.35 19.19
N PRO A 640 34.14 31.47 19.90
CA PRO A 640 34.08 32.79 19.27
C PRO A 640 35.37 33.22 18.58
N ALA A 641 36.52 32.63 18.92
CA ALA A 641 37.80 32.92 18.28
C ALA A 641 37.90 32.30 16.88
N VAL A 642 37.16 31.27 16.59
CA VAL A 642 37.13 30.60 15.27
C VAL A 642 36.18 31.35 14.35
N ARG A 643 36.70 31.85 13.24
CA ARG A 643 35.93 32.62 12.25
C ARG A 643 35.46 31.72 11.11
N VAL A 644 34.18 31.80 10.82
CA VAL A 644 33.50 30.98 9.77
C VAL A 644 33.20 31.91 8.60
N ALA A 645 33.72 31.60 7.43
CA ALA A 645 33.31 32.19 6.17
C ALA A 645 32.06 31.44 5.67
N LEU A 646 30.96 32.16 5.46
CA LEU A 646 29.69 31.59 4.96
C LEU A 646 29.49 32.02 3.51
N ALA A 647 29.11 31.09 2.64
CA ALA A 647 28.89 31.37 1.24
C ALA A 647 27.71 32.37 1.06
N PRO A 648 27.82 33.37 0.16
CA PRO A 648 26.78 34.36 -0.05
C PRO A 648 25.52 33.72 -0.68
N GLY A 649 24.37 34.11 -0.16
CA GLY A 649 23.08 33.64 -0.63
C GLY A 649 23.00 32.11 -0.60
N ILE A 650 22.69 31.52 -1.76
CA ILE A 650 22.65 30.07 -1.95
C ILE A 650 23.90 29.47 -2.58
N SER A 651 24.97 30.29 -2.76
CA SER A 651 26.20 29.86 -3.44
C SER A 651 26.95 28.79 -2.64
N ALA A 652 27.75 27.99 -3.32
CA ALA A 652 28.72 27.08 -2.72
C ALA A 652 30.15 27.43 -3.15
N PHE A 653 31.13 27.21 -2.28
CA PHE A 653 32.55 27.38 -2.60
C PHE A 653 33.10 26.24 -3.50
N SER A 654 32.36 25.16 -3.62
CA SER A 654 32.60 24.06 -4.57
C SER A 654 31.54 24.05 -5.67
N SER A 655 31.92 23.72 -6.91
CA SER A 655 30.99 23.66 -8.05
C SER A 655 30.25 22.32 -8.16
N GLY A 656 29.08 22.36 -8.82
CA GLY A 656 28.35 21.17 -9.28
C GLY A 656 27.59 20.41 -8.21
N ARG A 657 27.33 21.01 -7.06
CA ARG A 657 26.54 20.38 -5.99
C ARG A 657 25.07 20.76 -6.14
N GLU A 658 24.22 19.74 -6.35
CA GLU A 658 22.76 19.90 -6.35
C GLU A 658 22.20 19.99 -4.94
N TYR A 659 22.84 19.30 -4.00
CA TYR A 659 22.52 19.24 -2.57
C TYR A 659 23.73 19.72 -1.76
N ASP A 660 23.49 20.61 -0.81
CA ASP A 660 24.54 21.01 0.15
C ASP A 660 23.93 21.72 1.37
N HIS A 661 24.72 21.78 2.46
CA HIS A 661 24.42 22.45 3.72
C HIS A 661 25.69 23.07 4.33
N GLY A 662 25.56 23.71 5.49
CA GLY A 662 26.69 24.34 6.19
C GLY A 662 26.74 25.86 6.05
N GLY A 663 25.83 26.44 5.27
CA GLY A 663 25.69 27.86 5.07
C GLY A 663 24.68 28.55 6.01
N LEU A 664 24.18 29.68 5.58
CA LEU A 664 23.21 30.50 6.31
C LEU A 664 22.03 30.82 5.40
N SER A 665 21.01 30.05 5.43
CA SER A 665 19.70 30.27 4.83
C SER A 665 18.60 29.80 5.79
N LEU A 666 17.35 30.17 5.54
CA LEU A 666 16.22 29.68 6.32
C LEU A 666 16.15 28.14 6.26
N GLN A 667 16.40 27.57 5.08
CA GLN A 667 16.36 26.13 4.82
C GLN A 667 17.41 25.33 5.58
N GLU A 668 18.60 25.89 5.78
CA GLU A 668 19.72 25.25 6.47
C GLU A 668 19.69 25.49 7.98
N SER A 669 19.26 26.69 8.40
CA SER A 669 19.44 27.20 9.77
C SER A 669 18.21 27.05 10.65
N VAL A 670 17.01 27.09 10.06
CA VAL A 670 15.76 26.91 10.80
C VAL A 670 15.42 25.42 10.83
N VAL A 671 15.63 24.82 11.99
CA VAL A 671 15.46 23.38 12.19
C VAL A 671 14.17 23.07 12.95
N PRO A 672 13.50 21.96 12.65
CA PRO A 672 12.34 21.53 13.40
C PRO A 672 12.71 21.00 14.80
N PHE A 673 11.91 21.39 15.77
CA PHE A 673 11.81 20.76 17.07
C PHE A 673 10.40 20.21 17.24
N MET A 674 10.25 18.89 17.19
CA MET A 674 8.94 18.24 17.24
C MET A 674 8.80 17.43 18.54
N ARG A 675 7.66 17.58 19.22
CA ARG A 675 7.28 16.74 20.35
C ARG A 675 6.12 15.86 19.94
N VAL A 676 6.24 14.57 20.21
CA VAL A 676 5.18 13.59 19.96
C VAL A 676 4.90 12.84 21.25
N GLN A 677 3.65 12.80 21.66
CA GLN A 677 3.20 12.05 22.83
C GLN A 677 1.84 11.38 22.55
N ARG A 678 1.46 10.42 23.37
CA ARG A 678 0.15 9.79 23.25
C ARG A 678 -0.94 10.61 23.92
N ASN A 679 -2.11 10.65 23.32
CA ASN A 679 -3.34 11.15 23.91
C ASN A 679 -3.93 10.06 24.81
N GLY A 680 -3.65 10.11 26.12
CA GLY A 680 -4.20 9.19 27.10
C GLY A 680 -3.31 7.97 27.44
N PRO A 681 -3.72 7.11 28.37
CA PRO A 681 -2.93 5.97 28.83
C PRO A 681 -2.81 4.91 27.72
N VAL A 682 -1.62 4.33 27.58
CA VAL A 682 -1.36 3.21 26.66
C VAL A 682 -2.08 1.98 27.16
N ALA A 683 -3.00 1.43 26.38
CA ALA A 683 -3.63 0.14 26.69
C ALA A 683 -2.53 -0.95 26.73
N GLY A 684 -2.47 -1.71 27.83
CA GLY A 684 -1.50 -2.80 28.04
C GLY A 684 -0.17 -2.40 28.69
N GLN A 685 0.01 -1.14 29.09
CA GLN A 685 1.13 -0.77 29.97
C GLN A 685 0.72 -0.81 31.45
N PRO A 686 1.55 -1.43 32.30
CA PRO A 686 1.33 -1.45 33.71
C PRO A 686 1.30 -0.01 34.29
N ARG A 687 0.22 0.35 34.92
CA ARG A 687 0.07 1.66 35.54
C ARG A 687 -0.31 1.51 37.01
N LEU A 688 0.39 2.24 37.85
CA LEU A 688 0.00 2.39 39.24
C LEU A 688 -1.32 3.19 39.34
N LEU A 689 -2.30 2.64 40.03
CA LEU A 689 -3.60 3.29 40.26
C LEU A 689 -3.68 3.88 41.66
N SER A 690 -3.17 3.18 42.65
CA SER A 690 -3.15 3.70 44.03
C SER A 690 -2.09 3.00 44.86
N VAL A 691 -1.61 3.74 45.84
CA VAL A 691 -0.73 3.23 46.90
C VAL A 691 -1.38 3.59 48.25
N SER A 692 -1.53 2.60 49.10
CA SER A 692 -2.13 2.78 50.42
C SER A 692 -1.35 2.01 51.50
N TRP A 693 -1.50 2.41 52.72
CA TRP A 693 -0.74 1.87 53.84
C TRP A 693 -1.67 1.44 54.99
N ASN A 694 -1.29 0.39 55.67
CA ASN A 694 -1.96 0.07 56.94
C ASN A 694 -1.67 1.14 57.99
N THR A 695 -2.39 1.14 59.13
CA THR A 695 -2.29 2.14 60.19
C THR A 695 -0.87 2.22 60.77
N ARG A 696 -0.13 1.12 60.82
CA ARG A 696 1.25 1.03 61.35
C ARG A 696 2.32 1.29 60.29
N LYS A 697 1.94 1.55 59.04
CA LYS A 697 2.83 1.74 57.88
C LYS A 697 3.75 0.54 57.55
N THR A 698 3.48 -0.63 58.14
CA THR A 698 4.24 -1.86 57.91
C THR A 698 3.81 -2.65 56.68
N ILE A 699 2.70 -2.27 56.03
CA ILE A 699 2.22 -2.88 54.78
C ILE A 699 1.87 -1.78 53.78
N CYS A 700 2.55 -1.78 52.66
CA CYS A 700 2.23 -0.98 51.50
C CYS A 700 1.41 -1.82 50.54
N SER A 701 0.20 -1.39 50.23
CA SER A 701 -0.67 -2.03 49.23
C SER A 701 -0.69 -1.19 47.97
N VAL A 702 -0.40 -1.82 46.86
CA VAL A 702 -0.28 -1.19 45.53
C VAL A 702 -1.32 -1.79 44.62
N VAL A 703 -2.06 -0.94 43.91
CA VAL A 703 -2.99 -1.37 42.86
C VAL A 703 -2.49 -0.84 41.51
N ALA A 704 -2.44 -1.69 40.51
CA ALA A 704 -1.99 -1.33 39.18
C ALA A 704 -2.83 -2.03 38.08
N THR A 705 -2.98 -1.38 36.94
CA THR A 705 -3.55 -2.02 35.72
C THR A 705 -2.47 -2.80 34.99
N ASP A 706 -2.87 -3.80 34.21
CA ASP A 706 -1.99 -4.62 33.39
C ASP A 706 -0.77 -5.20 34.15
N ALA A 707 -0.96 -5.44 35.45
CA ALA A 707 0.09 -5.83 36.37
C ALA A 707 0.25 -7.36 36.53
N ALA A 708 -0.54 -8.17 35.82
CA ALA A 708 -0.43 -9.63 35.91
C ALA A 708 0.99 -10.10 35.54
N GLY A 709 1.62 -10.89 36.43
CA GLY A 709 2.98 -11.39 36.25
C GLY A 709 4.09 -10.37 36.56
N LEU A 710 3.77 -9.19 37.06
CA LEU A 710 4.76 -8.22 37.54
C LEU A 710 5.07 -8.42 39.04
N ALA A 711 6.29 -8.02 39.40
CA ALA A 711 6.68 -7.87 40.81
C ALA A 711 6.52 -6.40 41.22
N VAL A 712 5.95 -6.14 42.39
CA VAL A 712 5.96 -4.82 43.04
C VAL A 712 7.20 -4.71 43.90
N GLY A 713 7.80 -3.53 44.01
CA GLY A 713 8.90 -3.25 44.91
C GLY A 713 8.86 -1.79 45.40
N LEU A 714 9.46 -1.51 46.51
CA LEU A 714 9.76 -0.16 46.94
C LEU A 714 11.28 0.05 47.00
N GLU A 715 11.72 1.23 46.59
CA GLU A 715 13.14 1.60 46.59
C GLU A 715 13.37 2.93 47.31
N ARG A 716 14.45 3.00 48.07
CA ARG A 716 15.00 4.23 48.62
C ARG A 716 16.38 4.47 48.00
N LEU A 717 16.59 5.59 47.35
CA LEU A 717 17.84 5.91 46.67
C LEU A 717 18.31 4.81 45.72
N GLY A 718 17.38 4.10 45.04
CA GLY A 718 17.66 3.00 44.10
C GLY A 718 17.91 1.63 44.74
N THR A 719 17.87 1.53 46.10
CA THR A 719 18.01 0.28 46.82
C THR A 719 16.63 -0.24 47.25
N ALA A 720 16.36 -1.53 46.96
CA ALA A 720 15.09 -2.15 47.37
C ALA A 720 14.93 -2.17 48.87
N ILE A 721 13.69 -1.86 49.35
CA ILE A 721 13.30 -1.87 50.76
C ILE A 721 12.03 -2.69 50.95
N GLY A 722 11.94 -3.44 52.08
CA GLY A 722 10.81 -4.31 52.37
C GLY A 722 10.75 -5.58 51.53
N ASP A 723 9.89 -6.51 51.93
CA ASP A 723 9.65 -7.77 51.24
C ASP A 723 8.50 -7.63 50.26
N ALA A 724 8.81 -7.84 48.97
CA ALA A 724 7.89 -7.63 47.87
C ALA A 724 7.12 -8.90 47.51
N GLU A 725 5.80 -8.77 47.31
CA GLU A 725 4.93 -9.82 46.79
C GLU A 725 4.58 -9.51 45.31
N SER A 726 4.41 -10.55 44.52
CA SER A 726 3.93 -10.39 43.11
C SER A 726 2.47 -9.92 43.08
N PHE A 727 2.07 -9.26 41.98
CA PHE A 727 0.68 -8.87 41.77
C PHE A 727 -0.23 -10.08 41.60
N ASP A 728 -1.40 -10.01 42.19
CA ASP A 728 -2.48 -10.97 41.96
C ASP A 728 -3.19 -10.71 40.61
N ALA A 729 -4.17 -11.58 40.28
CA ALA A 729 -4.96 -11.46 39.07
C ALA A 729 -5.82 -10.18 38.98
N ASP A 730 -6.10 -9.55 40.11
CA ASP A 730 -6.85 -8.29 40.22
C ASP A 730 -5.94 -7.05 40.18
N GLY A 731 -4.64 -7.23 39.93
CA GLY A 731 -3.66 -6.15 39.86
C GLY A 731 -3.33 -5.53 41.27
N LYS A 732 -3.41 -6.32 42.33
CA LYS A 732 -3.05 -5.90 43.69
C LYS A 732 -1.76 -6.55 44.14
N GLY A 733 -0.80 -5.76 44.57
CA GLY A 733 0.48 -6.21 45.10
C GLY A 733 0.74 -5.63 46.50
N ARG A 734 1.66 -6.21 47.25
CA ARG A 734 2.01 -5.75 48.61
C ARG A 734 3.51 -5.78 48.80
N VAL A 735 3.97 -4.83 49.64
CA VAL A 735 5.34 -4.82 50.20
C VAL A 735 5.23 -4.73 51.69
N VAL A 736 5.90 -5.62 52.41
CA VAL A 736 5.84 -5.77 53.86
C VAL A 736 7.17 -5.31 54.48
N PHE A 737 7.08 -4.66 55.62
CA PHE A 737 8.22 -4.13 56.38
C PHE A 737 8.20 -4.66 57.84
N GLU A 738 9.33 -5.07 58.32
CA GLU A 738 9.51 -5.44 59.74
C GLU A 738 9.67 -4.21 60.62
N GLU A 739 10.48 -3.21 60.15
CA GLU A 739 10.74 -1.95 60.84
C GLU A 739 10.54 -0.78 59.90
N VAL A 740 9.97 0.34 60.36
CA VAL A 740 9.60 1.50 59.51
C VAL A 740 10.04 2.85 60.08
N ASP A 741 10.60 2.90 61.27
CA ASP A 741 10.86 4.17 62.00
C ASP A 741 11.85 5.06 61.22
N ASP A 742 12.85 4.50 60.57
CA ASP A 742 13.84 5.22 59.75
C ASP A 742 13.36 5.58 58.32
N LEU A 743 12.15 5.15 57.96
CA LEU A 743 11.59 5.35 56.58
C LEU A 743 10.48 6.40 56.58
N LEU A 744 9.88 6.74 57.72
CA LEU A 744 8.75 7.65 57.79
C LEU A 744 9.07 9.04 57.21
N GLY A 745 8.35 9.45 56.16
CA GLY A 745 8.53 10.75 55.53
C GLY A 745 9.70 10.82 54.52
N GLU A 746 10.50 9.76 54.40
CA GLU A 746 11.55 9.68 53.39
C GLU A 746 10.98 9.51 51.98
N GLN A 747 11.68 10.04 50.95
CA GLN A 747 11.30 9.88 49.55
C GLN A 747 11.62 8.47 49.06
N ILE A 748 10.61 7.78 48.56
CA ILE A 748 10.70 6.42 48.02
C ILE A 748 10.15 6.37 46.60
N ALA A 749 10.54 5.33 45.88
CA ALA A 749 9.94 4.98 44.61
C ALA A 749 9.16 3.66 44.72
N VAL A 750 7.90 3.63 44.32
CA VAL A 750 7.13 2.41 44.12
C VAL A 750 7.39 1.96 42.68
N VAL A 751 7.92 0.75 42.51
CA VAL A 751 8.37 0.25 41.21
C VAL A 751 7.64 -1.03 40.86
N LEU A 752 7.26 -1.14 39.57
CA LEU A 752 6.79 -2.39 38.97
C LEU A 752 7.90 -2.97 38.09
N ARG A 753 8.11 -4.29 38.20
CA ARG A 753 9.17 -4.98 37.47
C ARG A 753 8.60 -6.16 36.67
N ARG A 754 9.11 -6.33 35.44
CA ARG A 754 8.91 -7.52 34.59
C ARG A 754 10.29 -8.13 34.35
N ASP A 755 10.45 -9.40 34.71
CA ASP A 755 11.74 -10.12 34.57
C ASP A 755 12.95 -9.35 35.13
N GLY A 756 12.76 -8.68 36.29
CA GLY A 756 13.76 -7.87 36.94
C GLY A 756 13.92 -6.44 36.42
N GLN A 757 13.35 -6.10 35.26
CA GLN A 757 13.41 -4.75 34.68
C GLN A 757 12.25 -3.89 35.15
N LYS A 758 12.51 -2.62 35.47
CA LYS A 758 11.49 -1.64 35.84
C LYS A 758 10.60 -1.33 34.61
N VAL A 759 9.27 -1.47 34.81
CA VAL A 759 8.26 -1.17 33.80
C VAL A 759 7.32 -0.02 34.19
N ALA A 760 7.24 0.32 35.48
CA ALA A 760 6.59 1.52 35.99
C ALA A 760 7.25 1.98 37.29
N GLU A 761 7.24 3.29 37.56
CA GLU A 761 7.76 3.90 38.81
C GLU A 761 6.93 5.12 39.17
N GLU A 762 6.65 5.28 40.47
CA GLU A 762 6.05 6.49 41.02
C GLU A 762 6.79 6.88 42.29
N ARG A 763 7.09 8.17 42.47
CA ARG A 763 7.82 8.68 43.61
C ARG A 763 6.88 9.37 44.60
N MET A 764 7.01 9.05 45.85
CA MET A 764 6.18 9.57 46.93
C MET A 764 6.94 9.53 48.26
N ASN A 765 6.37 10.11 49.30
CA ASN A 765 6.93 9.96 50.65
C ASN A 765 6.46 8.63 51.27
N PHE A 766 7.34 7.98 52.02
CA PHE A 766 7.00 6.74 52.72
C PHE A 766 5.82 6.96 53.68
N GLY A 767 4.80 6.15 53.56
CA GLY A 767 3.58 6.25 54.34
C GLY A 767 2.52 7.19 53.78
N GLU A 768 2.77 7.86 52.69
CA GLU A 768 1.82 8.71 51.98
C GLU A 768 0.82 7.87 51.15
N ILE A 769 -0.46 8.25 51.22
CA ILE A 769 -1.49 7.64 50.34
C ILE A 769 -1.48 8.39 49.02
N TRP A 770 -1.32 7.62 47.93
CA TRP A 770 -1.31 8.17 46.61
C TRP A 770 -2.45 7.53 45.78
N ASN A 771 -3.26 8.34 45.14
CA ASN A 771 -4.30 7.91 44.24
C ASN A 771 -4.00 8.55 42.88
N GLY A 772 -3.70 7.73 41.89
CA GLY A 772 -3.25 8.13 40.55
C GLY A 772 -3.94 9.38 40.03
N ALA A 773 -3.16 10.23 39.34
CA ALA A 773 -3.64 11.46 38.71
C ALA A 773 -4.43 11.17 37.43
#